data_cc948dedc1eab97fdaf7b1da13c7725d
#
_entry.id   cc948dedc1eab97fdaf7b1da13c7725d
#
_cell.length_a   1.000
_cell.length_b   1.000
_cell.length_c   1.000
_cell.angle_alpha   90.00
_cell.angle_beta   90.00
_cell.angle_gamma   90.00
#
_symmetry.space_group_name_H-M   'P 1'
#
loop_
_entity.id
_entity.type
_entity.pdbx_description
1 polymer ?
#
loop_
_entity_poly.entity_id
_entity_poly.type
_entity_poly.pdbx_seq_one_letter_code
_entity_poly.pdbx_strand_id
1 'polypeptide(L)'
;MDVAFGVLGPVAAWDGAGDAIALKGPRHRAVLARLLVARRRVVPVGRLVADLWADQGEPPADAVGAVRTFVAALRRALEPERPPRTPARLLVTEGPGYALRAEPEAVDAWRFEQAVGTARTLSDLDALNRLEKALSWWRGPAYADFAAAPWARAERSRLAELRLHAVERRAEAQLVLGRAAMAVPDLDAHVAEHPWREDAWRLLALALYRTGRQGDALAVLRRARTLLVEQLGADPGPALRRLEADILDQAAHLDPGPGGPKDQAPPSDPAERVWTQATAAYDRTVASGARARLESTVGLLRDLAVTGGGGLEAARGHRLAAITAAQELGDPELTARVIGAYDVPAIWTRVDDPQQAADTVKAAELTLAALPQDAHLAARARLLATIALESRGTRSARGPQAARQAEEIARQLNDPALLAFALNGTFMQTFHRAGLSPQRDQIGAELVTLSARHGMVTYEVLGHLVRLQSRSALADFTGADEHATAADRLAVRHELPLVGVFTDWYRVLRLSATGNTHPAEEATAYQHAALRLDGAGMPGLEHGLLPLALLCLRLRHGQPAQTDEHLDWGPYEPWARPLVLLAQERPADAKTELHALPDPPRDLLFEALWCLTARAALALDDRETMKRAHGELAPAAAELAGAGSGLLTVGPVARHLDDLAAALRRPR
;
A
#
# COMPACT_ATOMS: atom_id res chain seq x y z
N MET A 1 -28.79 -26.67 45.80
CA MET A 1 -28.95 -27.41 44.53
C MET A 1 -28.43 -26.56 43.40
N ASP A 2 -27.42 -27.06 42.72
CA ASP A 2 -26.86 -26.38 41.55
C ASP A 2 -27.60 -26.89 40.31
N VAL A 3 -28.53 -26.06 39.78
CA VAL A 3 -29.24 -26.37 38.54
C VAL A 3 -28.47 -25.77 37.36
N ALA A 4 -28.13 -26.60 36.37
CA ALA A 4 -27.52 -26.17 35.12
C ALA A 4 -28.58 -26.05 34.03
N PHE A 5 -28.39 -25.04 33.13
CA PHE A 5 -29.28 -24.75 32.02
C PHE A 5 -28.54 -24.88 30.72
N GLY A 6 -29.17 -25.48 29.71
CA GLY A 6 -28.65 -25.63 28.38
C GLY A 6 -29.54 -24.97 27.34
N VAL A 7 -28.92 -24.10 26.50
CA VAL A 7 -29.54 -23.43 25.37
C VAL A 7 -28.69 -23.46 24.10
N LEU A 8 -27.49 -24.05 24.17
CA LEU A 8 -26.63 -24.30 23.01
C LEU A 8 -27.08 -25.60 22.29
N GLY A 9 -28.35 -25.63 21.96
CA GLY A 9 -29.12 -26.74 21.39
C GLY A 9 -30.57 -26.61 21.81
N PRO A 10 -31.34 -27.72 21.91
CA PRO A 10 -32.64 -27.76 22.56
C PRO A 10 -32.55 -27.28 24.00
N VAL A 11 -33.59 -26.59 24.48
CA VAL A 11 -33.61 -26.05 25.84
C VAL A 11 -33.77 -27.20 26.87
N ALA A 12 -32.84 -27.28 27.78
CA ALA A 12 -32.74 -28.32 28.79
C ALA A 12 -32.34 -27.75 30.16
N ALA A 13 -32.56 -28.50 31.20
CA ALA A 13 -32.04 -28.24 32.54
C ALA A 13 -31.60 -29.55 33.18
N TRP A 14 -30.58 -29.48 34.05
CA TRP A 14 -30.04 -30.61 34.79
C TRP A 14 -29.90 -30.24 36.27
N ASP A 15 -30.04 -31.24 37.14
CA ASP A 15 -29.78 -31.06 38.54
C ASP A 15 -28.28 -31.14 38.91
N GLY A 16 -27.93 -30.97 40.17
CA GLY A 16 -26.53 -31.05 40.66
C GLY A 16 -25.85 -32.40 40.47
N ALA A 17 -26.60 -33.48 40.22
CA ALA A 17 -26.09 -34.80 39.88
C ALA A 17 -25.85 -34.98 38.38
N GLY A 18 -26.35 -34.08 37.57
CA GLY A 18 -26.28 -34.13 36.09
C GLY A 18 -27.49 -34.82 35.45
N ASP A 19 -28.51 -35.15 36.23
CA ASP A 19 -29.73 -35.78 35.73
C ASP A 19 -30.67 -34.74 35.10
N ALA A 20 -31.32 -35.11 33.98
CA ALA A 20 -32.19 -34.20 33.24
C ALA A 20 -33.47 -33.88 34.00
N ILE A 21 -33.76 -32.59 34.18
CA ILE A 21 -34.99 -32.08 34.77
C ILE A 21 -36.10 -32.04 33.73
N ALA A 22 -37.22 -32.71 33.98
CA ALA A 22 -38.37 -32.70 33.08
C ALA A 22 -39.07 -31.37 33.05
N LEU A 23 -38.92 -30.60 31.93
CA LEU A 23 -39.50 -29.28 31.73
C LEU A 23 -40.95 -29.30 31.20
N LYS A 24 -41.63 -30.47 31.33
CA LYS A 24 -43.01 -30.70 30.83
C LYS A 24 -43.18 -30.42 29.34
N GLY A 25 -43.93 -29.38 28.96
CA GLY A 25 -44.32 -29.13 27.59
C GLY A 25 -43.62 -27.93 26.92
N PRO A 26 -43.86 -27.69 25.63
CA PRO A 26 -43.22 -26.61 24.85
C PRO A 26 -43.36 -25.22 25.46
N ARG A 27 -44.52 -24.86 25.97
CA ARG A 27 -44.78 -23.54 26.60
C ARG A 27 -43.97 -23.34 27.91
N HIS A 28 -43.73 -24.39 28.67
CA HIS A 28 -42.86 -24.33 29.86
C HIS A 28 -41.40 -24.05 29.42
N ARG A 29 -40.90 -24.77 28.38
CA ARG A 29 -39.57 -24.51 27.83
C ARG A 29 -39.46 -23.11 27.26
N ALA A 30 -40.53 -22.59 26.60
CA ALA A 30 -40.54 -21.23 26.07
C ALA A 30 -40.43 -20.15 27.17
N VAL A 31 -41.15 -20.32 28.31
CA VAL A 31 -41.00 -19.41 29.46
C VAL A 31 -39.57 -19.43 30.00
N LEU A 32 -38.99 -20.61 30.21
CA LEU A 32 -37.62 -20.76 30.71
C LEU A 32 -36.62 -20.13 29.72
N ALA A 33 -36.71 -20.44 28.42
CA ALA A 33 -35.83 -19.91 27.39
C ALA A 33 -35.92 -18.37 27.30
N ARG A 34 -37.13 -17.83 27.39
CA ARG A 34 -37.34 -16.37 27.34
C ARG A 34 -36.71 -15.65 28.54
N LEU A 35 -36.74 -16.28 29.72
CA LEU A 35 -36.06 -15.75 30.90
C LEU A 35 -34.54 -15.89 30.80
N LEU A 36 -34.01 -16.95 30.20
CA LEU A 36 -32.58 -17.13 29.95
C LEU A 36 -32.04 -16.06 28.95
N VAL A 37 -32.80 -15.76 27.87
CA VAL A 37 -32.51 -14.65 26.96
C VAL A 37 -32.47 -13.30 27.69
N ALA A 38 -33.32 -13.11 28.70
CA ALA A 38 -33.36 -11.88 29.48
C ALA A 38 -32.16 -11.69 30.43
N ARG A 39 -31.34 -12.72 30.64
CA ARG A 39 -30.10 -12.64 31.42
C ARG A 39 -30.29 -11.99 32.80
N ARG A 40 -31.01 -12.65 33.68
CA ARG A 40 -31.32 -12.19 35.05
C ARG A 40 -32.22 -10.93 35.14
N ARG A 41 -32.61 -10.30 33.98
CA ARG A 41 -33.52 -9.16 33.97
C ARG A 41 -34.97 -9.64 34.13
N VAL A 42 -35.82 -8.75 34.73
CA VAL A 42 -37.25 -9.01 34.87
C VAL A 42 -37.93 -8.96 33.50
N VAL A 43 -38.72 -10.00 33.18
CA VAL A 43 -39.61 -10.01 32.02
C VAL A 43 -41.04 -9.81 32.50
N PRO A 44 -41.73 -8.71 32.14
CA PRO A 44 -43.11 -8.46 32.54
C PRO A 44 -44.05 -9.57 32.02
N VAL A 45 -45.07 -9.91 32.77
CA VAL A 45 -46.02 -10.98 32.42
C VAL A 45 -46.67 -10.73 31.07
N GLY A 46 -47.07 -9.47 30.79
CA GLY A 46 -47.65 -9.11 29.49
C GLY A 46 -46.68 -9.36 28.33
N ARG A 47 -45.37 -9.15 28.53
CA ARG A 47 -44.36 -9.47 27.53
C ARG A 47 -44.20 -10.97 27.34
N LEU A 48 -44.24 -11.76 28.40
CA LEU A 48 -44.26 -13.23 28.29
C LEU A 48 -45.47 -13.71 27.50
N VAL A 49 -46.66 -13.15 27.76
CA VAL A 49 -47.86 -13.47 26.99
C VAL A 49 -47.65 -13.16 25.51
N ALA A 50 -47.22 -11.94 25.16
CA ALA A 50 -46.98 -11.56 23.77
C ALA A 50 -45.95 -12.46 23.07
N ASP A 51 -44.85 -12.78 23.75
CA ASP A 51 -43.77 -13.60 23.20
C ASP A 51 -44.16 -15.09 23.05
N LEU A 52 -44.99 -15.66 23.95
CA LEU A 52 -45.39 -17.05 23.92
C LEU A 52 -46.47 -17.39 22.88
N TRP A 53 -47.32 -16.45 22.52
CA TRP A 53 -48.40 -16.61 21.54
C TRP A 53 -48.24 -15.79 20.28
N ALA A 54 -47.01 -15.30 20.01
CA ALA A 54 -46.71 -14.47 18.83
C ALA A 54 -47.06 -15.16 17.49
N ASP A 55 -47.09 -16.49 17.46
CA ASP A 55 -47.37 -17.34 16.30
C ASP A 55 -48.85 -17.66 16.12
N GLN A 56 -49.73 -17.38 17.10
CA GLN A 56 -51.13 -17.82 17.10
C GLN A 56 -52.16 -16.67 16.91
N GLY A 57 -51.69 -15.46 16.64
CA GLY A 57 -52.50 -14.26 16.44
C GLY A 57 -53.03 -13.68 17.75
N GLU A 58 -54.06 -14.24 18.37
CA GLU A 58 -54.59 -13.77 19.66
C GLU A 58 -54.24 -14.73 20.80
N PRO A 59 -53.76 -14.24 21.93
CA PRO A 59 -53.52 -15.03 23.13
C PRO A 59 -54.85 -15.52 23.73
N PRO A 60 -54.90 -16.68 24.44
CA PRO A 60 -56.09 -17.17 25.11
C PRO A 60 -56.63 -16.13 26.12
N ALA A 61 -57.95 -16.15 26.38
CA ALA A 61 -58.58 -15.19 27.30
C ALA A 61 -57.94 -15.14 28.71
N ASP A 62 -57.43 -16.25 29.21
CA ASP A 62 -56.64 -16.31 30.48
C ASP A 62 -55.16 -16.63 30.26
N ALA A 63 -54.52 -15.94 29.31
CA ALA A 63 -53.08 -16.13 29.01
C ALA A 63 -52.19 -15.81 30.21
N VAL A 64 -52.56 -14.83 31.04
CA VAL A 64 -51.84 -14.46 32.25
C VAL A 64 -51.89 -15.60 33.28
N GLY A 65 -53.08 -16.21 33.50
CA GLY A 65 -53.23 -17.41 34.36
C GLY A 65 -52.42 -18.60 33.87
N ALA A 66 -52.42 -18.81 32.53
CA ALA A 66 -51.60 -19.84 31.93
C ALA A 66 -50.09 -19.62 32.18
N VAL A 67 -49.55 -18.40 32.01
CA VAL A 67 -48.14 -18.09 32.33
C VAL A 67 -47.86 -18.35 33.81
N ARG A 68 -48.75 -17.96 34.73
CA ARG A 68 -48.57 -18.25 36.17
C ARG A 68 -48.50 -19.77 36.44
N THR A 69 -49.30 -20.54 35.74
CA THR A 69 -49.31 -22.01 35.84
C THR A 69 -48.01 -22.60 35.35
N PHE A 70 -47.46 -22.10 34.19
CA PHE A 70 -46.17 -22.56 33.69
C PHE A 70 -45.02 -22.24 34.63
N VAL A 71 -45.00 -21.01 35.18
CA VAL A 71 -44.02 -20.59 36.20
C VAL A 71 -44.11 -21.46 37.47
N ALA A 72 -45.32 -21.74 37.96
CA ALA A 72 -45.51 -22.58 39.13
C ALA A 72 -44.99 -24.01 38.87
N ALA A 73 -45.24 -24.57 37.68
CA ALA A 73 -44.71 -25.89 37.31
C ALA A 73 -43.19 -25.89 37.17
N LEU A 74 -42.59 -24.86 36.55
CA LEU A 74 -41.12 -24.72 36.44
C LEU A 74 -40.48 -24.59 37.81
N ARG A 75 -41.05 -23.78 38.74
CA ARG A 75 -40.54 -23.65 40.09
C ARG A 75 -40.50 -25.01 40.83
N ARG A 76 -41.54 -25.81 40.64
CA ARG A 76 -41.61 -27.14 41.26
C ARG A 76 -40.59 -28.12 40.64
N ALA A 77 -40.35 -27.99 39.34
CA ALA A 77 -39.35 -28.83 38.67
C ALA A 77 -37.91 -28.45 39.01
N LEU A 78 -37.63 -27.14 39.07
CA LEU A 78 -36.27 -26.61 39.30
C LEU A 78 -35.87 -26.62 40.79
N GLU A 79 -36.85 -26.51 41.70
CA GLU A 79 -36.65 -26.49 43.17
C GLU A 79 -37.59 -27.50 43.83
N PRO A 80 -37.44 -28.83 43.64
CA PRO A 80 -38.37 -29.86 44.13
C PRO A 80 -38.42 -29.92 45.67
N GLU A 81 -37.30 -29.64 46.34
CA GLU A 81 -37.19 -29.69 47.82
C GLU A 81 -37.64 -28.39 48.51
N ARG A 82 -38.12 -27.42 47.75
CA ARG A 82 -38.55 -26.13 48.30
C ARG A 82 -39.80 -26.31 49.17
N PRO A 83 -39.75 -25.93 50.45
CA PRO A 83 -40.91 -26.05 51.33
C PRO A 83 -42.11 -25.24 50.82
N PRO A 84 -43.34 -25.68 51.09
CA PRO A 84 -44.55 -24.92 50.80
C PRO A 84 -44.51 -23.50 51.36
N ARG A 85 -44.93 -22.51 50.58
CA ARG A 85 -44.95 -21.05 50.92
C ARG A 85 -43.57 -20.37 51.02
N THR A 86 -42.46 -21.07 50.79
CA THR A 86 -41.15 -20.44 50.73
C THR A 86 -40.95 -19.79 49.37
N PRO A 87 -40.42 -18.53 49.27
CA PRO A 87 -40.11 -17.88 47.98
C PRO A 87 -39.13 -18.70 47.16
N ALA A 88 -39.36 -18.75 45.83
CA ALA A 88 -38.44 -19.39 44.91
C ALA A 88 -37.13 -18.57 44.79
N ARG A 89 -36.00 -19.24 44.71
CA ARG A 89 -34.66 -18.63 44.63
C ARG A 89 -34.18 -18.48 43.17
N LEU A 90 -34.48 -19.46 42.32
CA LEU A 90 -34.06 -19.47 40.93
C LEU A 90 -35.02 -18.68 40.05
N LEU A 91 -36.30 -19.05 40.02
CA LEU A 91 -37.30 -18.35 39.20
C LEU A 91 -38.15 -17.46 40.14
N VAL A 92 -37.73 -16.22 40.28
CA VAL A 92 -38.30 -15.24 41.22
C VAL A 92 -39.42 -14.41 40.61
N THR A 93 -40.34 -13.90 41.46
CA THR A 93 -41.31 -12.86 41.08
C THR A 93 -40.75 -11.51 41.52
N GLU A 94 -40.59 -10.60 40.58
CA GLU A 94 -40.13 -9.23 40.82
C GLU A 94 -40.99 -8.23 40.08
N GLY A 95 -41.59 -7.30 40.81
CA GLY A 95 -42.47 -6.28 40.25
C GLY A 95 -43.57 -6.91 39.38
N PRO A 96 -43.78 -6.43 38.14
CA PRO A 96 -44.85 -6.91 37.27
C PRO A 96 -44.49 -8.21 36.51
N GLY A 97 -43.39 -8.91 36.85
CA GLY A 97 -42.88 -10.02 36.04
C GLY A 97 -42.11 -11.07 36.78
N TYR A 98 -41.29 -11.81 36.01
CA TYR A 98 -40.46 -12.87 36.49
C TYR A 98 -39.02 -12.70 36.03
N ALA A 99 -38.07 -13.17 36.83
CA ALA A 99 -36.64 -13.27 36.47
C ALA A 99 -36.08 -14.63 36.85
N LEU A 100 -35.09 -15.10 36.06
CA LEU A 100 -34.30 -16.28 36.40
C LEU A 100 -32.97 -15.83 37.02
N ARG A 101 -32.74 -16.18 38.29
CA ARG A 101 -31.55 -15.83 39.09
C ARG A 101 -30.52 -16.96 39.07
N ALA A 102 -30.18 -17.44 37.84
CA ALA A 102 -29.11 -18.41 37.63
C ALA A 102 -27.74 -17.74 37.72
N GLU A 103 -26.75 -18.44 38.23
CA GLU A 103 -25.36 -17.98 38.19
C GLU A 103 -24.79 -18.08 36.77
N PRO A 104 -23.80 -17.26 36.40
CA PRO A 104 -23.23 -17.26 35.05
C PRO A 104 -22.70 -18.65 34.64
N GLU A 105 -22.11 -19.35 35.54
CA GLU A 105 -21.54 -20.68 35.32
C GLU A 105 -22.61 -21.77 35.17
N ALA A 106 -23.82 -21.51 35.59
CA ALA A 106 -24.93 -22.47 35.50
C ALA A 106 -25.59 -22.50 34.10
N VAL A 107 -25.28 -21.56 33.19
CA VAL A 107 -25.89 -21.49 31.86
C VAL A 107 -24.81 -21.73 30.79
N ASP A 108 -24.97 -22.75 29.95
CA ASP A 108 -24.01 -23.16 28.94
C ASP A 108 -23.63 -22.01 27.97
N ALA A 109 -24.59 -21.23 27.53
CA ALA A 109 -24.35 -20.06 26.64
C ALA A 109 -23.52 -18.95 27.33
N TRP A 110 -23.74 -18.68 28.64
CA TRP A 110 -22.99 -17.65 29.34
C TRP A 110 -21.56 -18.12 29.65
N ARG A 111 -21.40 -19.42 30.04
CA ARG A 111 -20.07 -20.05 30.16
C ARG A 111 -19.31 -20.01 28.82
N PHE A 112 -20.00 -20.31 27.72
CA PHE A 112 -19.39 -20.29 26.39
C PHE A 112 -18.86 -18.90 26.05
N GLU A 113 -19.67 -17.86 26.26
CA GLU A 113 -19.28 -16.47 26.03
C GLU A 113 -18.05 -16.08 26.89
N GLN A 114 -18.05 -16.44 28.16
CA GLN A 114 -16.91 -16.21 29.06
C GLN A 114 -15.66 -16.98 28.60
N ALA A 115 -15.81 -18.24 28.17
CA ALA A 115 -14.69 -19.06 27.68
C ALA A 115 -14.05 -18.46 26.43
N VAL A 116 -14.86 -18.00 25.45
CA VAL A 116 -14.38 -17.35 24.22
C VAL A 116 -13.71 -16.02 24.55
N GLY A 117 -14.31 -15.20 25.42
CA GLY A 117 -13.72 -13.93 25.86
C GLY A 117 -12.37 -14.11 26.54
N THR A 118 -12.26 -15.08 27.47
CA THR A 118 -11.02 -15.35 28.20
C THR A 118 -9.93 -15.95 27.32
N ALA A 119 -10.28 -16.77 26.31
CA ALA A 119 -9.31 -17.39 25.39
C ALA A 119 -8.44 -16.36 24.65
N ARG A 120 -8.85 -15.09 24.58
CA ARG A 120 -8.08 -14.00 23.95
C ARG A 120 -6.83 -13.58 24.73
N THR A 121 -6.79 -13.88 26.04
CA THR A 121 -5.71 -13.46 26.95
C THR A 121 -4.87 -14.63 27.48
N LEU A 122 -5.20 -15.86 27.09
CA LEU A 122 -4.49 -17.07 27.49
C LEU A 122 -3.35 -17.41 26.52
N SER A 123 -2.43 -18.28 26.95
CA SER A 123 -1.49 -18.95 26.05
C SER A 123 -2.22 -19.74 24.98
N ASP A 124 -1.60 -19.95 23.79
CA ASP A 124 -2.27 -20.67 22.70
C ASP A 124 -2.69 -22.08 23.09
N LEU A 125 -1.92 -22.77 23.93
CA LEU A 125 -2.27 -24.10 24.42
C LEU A 125 -3.48 -24.05 25.36
N ASP A 126 -3.52 -23.11 26.30
CA ASP A 126 -4.64 -22.97 27.24
C ASP A 126 -5.90 -22.47 26.51
N ALA A 127 -5.73 -21.57 25.52
CA ALA A 127 -6.80 -21.10 24.65
C ALA A 127 -7.40 -22.26 23.85
N LEU A 128 -6.56 -23.11 23.23
CA LEU A 128 -6.99 -24.30 22.49
C LEU A 128 -7.83 -25.22 23.38
N ASN A 129 -7.29 -25.62 24.53
CA ASN A 129 -7.98 -26.51 25.46
C ASN A 129 -9.32 -25.94 25.95
N ARG A 130 -9.36 -24.63 26.21
CA ARG A 130 -10.58 -23.95 26.66
C ARG A 130 -11.63 -23.86 25.53
N LEU A 131 -11.21 -23.55 24.30
CA LEU A 131 -12.11 -23.45 23.15
C LEU A 131 -12.66 -24.83 22.73
N GLU A 132 -11.84 -25.87 22.74
CA GLU A 132 -12.28 -27.25 22.49
C GLU A 132 -13.37 -27.66 23.48
N LYS A 133 -13.12 -27.45 24.80
CA LYS A 133 -14.12 -27.72 25.85
C LYS A 133 -15.38 -26.89 25.68
N ALA A 134 -15.25 -25.58 25.32
CA ALA A 134 -16.40 -24.70 25.12
C ALA A 134 -17.24 -25.11 23.91
N LEU A 135 -16.60 -25.46 22.78
CA LEU A 135 -17.28 -25.92 21.57
C LEU A 135 -18.00 -27.27 21.78
N SER A 136 -17.52 -28.16 22.70
CA SER A 136 -18.20 -29.41 23.03
C SER A 136 -19.53 -29.23 23.76
N TRP A 137 -19.84 -28.05 24.29
CA TRP A 137 -21.13 -27.78 24.94
C TRP A 137 -22.27 -27.56 23.92
N TRP A 138 -21.96 -27.40 22.63
CA TRP A 138 -22.96 -27.26 21.59
C TRP A 138 -23.57 -28.62 21.23
N ARG A 139 -24.88 -28.69 21.37
CA ARG A 139 -25.72 -29.87 21.06
C ARG A 139 -26.59 -29.68 19.83
N GLY A 140 -26.41 -28.56 19.12
CA GLY A 140 -27.15 -28.14 17.95
C GLY A 140 -27.24 -26.62 17.84
N PRO A 141 -28.09 -26.06 16.96
CA PRO A 141 -28.32 -24.61 16.91
C PRO A 141 -28.84 -24.08 18.25
N ALA A 142 -28.34 -22.92 18.68
CA ALA A 142 -28.79 -22.31 19.93
C ALA A 142 -30.30 -22.09 19.93
N TYR A 143 -30.96 -22.40 21.07
CA TYR A 143 -32.43 -22.33 21.22
C TYR A 143 -33.17 -23.06 20.10
N ALA A 144 -32.75 -24.29 19.75
CA ALA A 144 -33.28 -25.05 18.61
C ALA A 144 -34.80 -25.20 18.62
N ASP A 145 -35.42 -25.36 19.79
CA ASP A 145 -36.89 -25.43 19.94
C ASP A 145 -37.63 -24.15 19.49
N PHE A 146 -36.90 -23.03 19.34
CA PHE A 146 -37.45 -21.70 19.11
C PHE A 146 -36.84 -21.02 17.88
N ALA A 147 -36.58 -21.81 16.82
CA ALA A 147 -35.98 -21.33 15.57
C ALA A 147 -36.79 -20.17 14.92
N ALA A 148 -38.11 -20.25 14.94
CA ALA A 148 -39.02 -19.27 14.36
C ALA A 148 -39.42 -18.15 15.34
N ALA A 149 -39.07 -18.23 16.63
CA ALA A 149 -39.52 -17.27 17.63
C ALA A 149 -38.78 -15.91 17.52
N PRO A 150 -39.49 -14.78 17.25
CA PRO A 150 -38.87 -13.47 17.06
C PRO A 150 -38.02 -13.01 18.25
N TRP A 151 -38.46 -13.31 19.48
CA TRP A 151 -37.77 -12.93 20.72
C TRP A 151 -36.43 -13.66 20.92
N ALA A 152 -36.22 -14.81 20.28
CA ALA A 152 -34.96 -15.57 20.36
C ALA A 152 -33.98 -15.20 19.22
N ARG A 153 -34.43 -14.57 18.14
CA ARG A 153 -33.65 -14.35 16.92
C ARG A 153 -32.33 -13.64 17.19
N ALA A 154 -32.36 -12.50 17.88
CA ALA A 154 -31.15 -11.71 18.12
C ALA A 154 -30.10 -12.50 18.94
N GLU A 155 -30.53 -13.23 19.99
CA GLU A 155 -29.63 -14.00 20.82
C GLU A 155 -29.08 -15.24 20.07
N ARG A 156 -29.92 -15.89 19.26
CA ARG A 156 -29.47 -17.00 18.38
C ARG A 156 -28.43 -16.54 17.38
N SER A 157 -28.66 -15.42 16.68
CA SER A 157 -27.68 -14.87 15.73
C SER A 157 -26.37 -14.49 16.43
N ARG A 158 -26.44 -13.87 17.60
CA ARG A 158 -25.28 -13.50 18.40
C ARG A 158 -24.46 -14.71 18.84
N LEU A 159 -25.12 -15.77 19.31
CA LEU A 159 -24.44 -17.01 19.74
C LEU A 159 -23.88 -17.78 18.55
N ALA A 160 -24.58 -17.81 17.40
CA ALA A 160 -24.08 -18.42 16.19
C ALA A 160 -22.79 -17.73 15.73
N GLU A 161 -22.78 -16.39 15.67
CA GLU A 161 -21.56 -15.63 15.32
C GLU A 161 -20.41 -15.87 16.29
N LEU A 162 -20.69 -15.93 17.58
CA LEU A 162 -19.68 -16.23 18.60
C LEU A 162 -19.11 -17.65 18.44
N ARG A 163 -19.93 -18.63 18.02
CA ARG A 163 -19.47 -19.99 17.71
C ARG A 163 -18.51 -20.00 16.53
N LEU A 164 -18.85 -19.28 15.42
CA LEU A 164 -17.99 -19.19 14.24
C LEU A 164 -16.63 -18.60 14.61
N HIS A 165 -16.63 -17.50 15.37
CA HIS A 165 -15.40 -16.89 15.88
C HIS A 165 -14.59 -17.85 16.77
N ALA A 166 -15.25 -18.65 17.62
CA ALA A 166 -14.57 -19.63 18.46
C ALA A 166 -13.90 -20.75 17.64
N VAL A 167 -14.52 -21.20 16.54
CA VAL A 167 -13.94 -22.20 15.62
C VAL A 167 -12.69 -21.62 14.94
N GLU A 168 -12.77 -20.39 14.43
CA GLU A 168 -11.63 -19.70 13.79
C GLU A 168 -10.48 -19.50 14.78
N ARG A 169 -10.77 -19.03 16.01
CA ARG A 169 -9.75 -18.81 17.04
C ARG A 169 -9.10 -20.13 17.51
N ARG A 170 -9.88 -21.24 17.59
CA ARG A 170 -9.33 -22.57 17.84
C ARG A 170 -8.35 -22.99 16.75
N ALA A 171 -8.72 -22.80 15.49
CA ALA A 171 -7.85 -23.12 14.36
C ALA A 171 -6.56 -22.27 14.36
N GLU A 172 -6.65 -20.99 14.68
CA GLU A 172 -5.46 -20.13 14.85
C GLU A 172 -4.51 -20.70 15.93
N ALA A 173 -5.03 -21.07 17.10
CA ALA A 173 -4.23 -21.66 18.16
C ALA A 173 -3.59 -23.00 17.73
N GLN A 174 -4.33 -23.85 16.98
CA GLN A 174 -3.77 -25.09 16.40
C GLN A 174 -2.64 -24.80 15.43
N LEU A 175 -2.77 -23.77 14.58
CA LEU A 175 -1.73 -23.36 13.64
C LEU A 175 -0.48 -22.84 14.36
N VAL A 176 -0.62 -22.01 15.39
CA VAL A 176 0.52 -21.52 16.19
C VAL A 176 1.25 -22.65 16.89
N LEU A 177 0.52 -23.65 17.37
CA LEU A 177 1.08 -24.83 18.04
C LEU A 177 1.64 -25.91 17.08
N GLY A 178 1.73 -25.64 15.78
CA GLY A 178 2.22 -26.58 14.78
C GLY A 178 1.27 -27.75 14.48
N ARG A 179 -0.02 -27.64 14.87
CA ARG A 179 -1.05 -28.69 14.70
C ARG A 179 -1.92 -28.43 13.46
N ALA A 180 -1.34 -27.93 12.39
CA ALA A 180 -2.05 -27.52 11.17
C ALA A 180 -2.93 -28.64 10.57
N ALA A 181 -2.46 -29.90 10.58
CA ALA A 181 -3.20 -31.03 10.05
C ALA A 181 -4.55 -31.25 10.76
N MET A 182 -4.66 -30.92 12.04
CA MET A 182 -5.89 -31.05 12.82
C MET A 182 -6.93 -29.97 12.47
N ALA A 183 -6.48 -28.81 12.01
CA ALA A 183 -7.36 -27.69 11.65
C ALA A 183 -8.06 -27.88 10.29
N VAL A 184 -7.44 -28.61 9.34
CA VAL A 184 -7.92 -28.71 7.96
C VAL A 184 -9.35 -29.24 7.84
N PRO A 185 -9.76 -30.39 8.43
CA PRO A 185 -11.11 -30.93 8.24
C PRO A 185 -12.21 -30.00 8.76
N ASP A 186 -11.96 -29.40 9.94
CA ASP A 186 -12.94 -28.52 10.58
C ASP A 186 -13.08 -27.19 9.82
N LEU A 187 -11.96 -26.65 9.32
CA LEU A 187 -11.97 -25.43 8.51
C LEU A 187 -12.60 -25.67 7.13
N ASP A 188 -12.38 -26.84 6.48
CA ASP A 188 -13.01 -27.15 5.19
C ASP A 188 -14.54 -27.25 5.33
N ALA A 189 -15.03 -27.91 6.37
CA ALA A 189 -16.45 -27.92 6.70
C ALA A 189 -16.97 -26.50 7.01
N HIS A 190 -16.20 -25.71 7.76
CA HIS A 190 -16.58 -24.36 8.14
C HIS A 190 -16.74 -23.41 6.94
N VAL A 191 -15.82 -23.42 5.98
CA VAL A 191 -15.94 -22.58 4.76
C VAL A 191 -17.03 -23.07 3.82
N ALA A 192 -17.38 -24.36 3.84
CA ALA A 192 -18.49 -24.90 3.06
C ALA A 192 -19.86 -24.40 3.58
N GLU A 193 -20.01 -24.32 4.93
CA GLU A 193 -21.24 -23.83 5.56
C GLU A 193 -21.31 -22.30 5.62
N HIS A 194 -20.14 -21.60 5.69
CA HIS A 194 -20.03 -20.15 5.87
C HIS A 194 -19.10 -19.51 4.85
N PRO A 195 -19.46 -19.53 3.56
CA PRO A 195 -18.58 -19.16 2.43
C PRO A 195 -18.16 -17.68 2.41
N TRP A 196 -18.84 -16.81 3.15
CA TRP A 196 -18.53 -15.36 3.20
C TRP A 196 -17.50 -14.98 4.25
N ARG A 197 -16.97 -15.95 5.00
CA ARG A 197 -15.99 -15.70 6.06
C ARG A 197 -14.57 -15.80 5.51
N GLU A 198 -14.02 -14.69 5.11
CA GLU A 198 -12.68 -14.63 4.51
C GLU A 198 -11.57 -15.12 5.46
N ASP A 199 -11.70 -14.87 6.78
CA ASP A 199 -10.74 -15.37 7.77
C ASP A 199 -10.71 -16.91 7.84
N ALA A 200 -11.84 -17.57 7.66
CA ALA A 200 -11.88 -19.02 7.60
C ALA A 200 -11.16 -19.58 6.37
N TRP A 201 -11.34 -18.95 5.19
CA TRP A 201 -10.59 -19.29 3.99
C TRP A 201 -9.09 -19.07 4.15
N ARG A 202 -8.70 -17.96 4.80
CA ARG A 202 -7.31 -17.65 5.13
C ARG A 202 -6.68 -18.72 6.02
N LEU A 203 -7.37 -19.12 7.07
CA LEU A 203 -6.89 -20.15 8.01
C LEU A 203 -6.80 -21.53 7.34
N LEU A 204 -7.78 -21.90 6.51
CA LEU A 204 -7.76 -23.16 5.76
C LEU A 204 -6.58 -23.21 4.78
N ALA A 205 -6.36 -22.17 4.02
CA ALA A 205 -5.24 -22.08 3.09
C ALA A 205 -3.89 -22.17 3.83
N LEU A 206 -3.75 -21.45 4.96
CA LEU A 206 -2.55 -21.51 5.79
C LEU A 206 -2.32 -22.89 6.39
N ALA A 207 -3.39 -23.57 6.85
CA ALA A 207 -3.31 -24.93 7.39
C ALA A 207 -2.86 -25.95 6.33
N LEU A 208 -3.42 -25.86 5.11
CA LEU A 208 -3.02 -26.69 3.98
C LEU A 208 -1.57 -26.43 3.58
N TYR A 209 -1.15 -25.18 3.51
CA TYR A 209 0.23 -24.81 3.22
C TYR A 209 1.20 -25.43 4.24
N ARG A 210 0.95 -25.26 5.55
CA ARG A 210 1.80 -25.80 6.64
C ARG A 210 1.83 -27.32 6.71
N THR A 211 0.92 -28.01 6.03
CA THR A 211 0.93 -29.47 5.87
C THR A 211 1.60 -29.92 4.57
N GLY A 212 2.32 -29.02 3.86
CA GLY A 212 3.00 -29.30 2.59
C GLY A 212 2.06 -29.36 1.38
N ARG A 213 0.77 -29.02 1.54
CA ARG A 213 -0.26 -29.09 0.48
C ARG A 213 -0.45 -27.73 -0.18
N GLN A 214 0.63 -27.15 -0.68
CA GLN A 214 0.62 -25.81 -1.30
C GLN A 214 -0.36 -25.71 -2.48
N GLY A 215 -0.42 -26.72 -3.34
CA GLY A 215 -1.34 -26.73 -4.48
C GLY A 215 -2.81 -26.64 -4.04
N ASP A 216 -3.18 -27.35 -2.96
CA ASP A 216 -4.52 -27.32 -2.39
C ASP A 216 -4.81 -25.96 -1.72
N ALA A 217 -3.81 -25.37 -1.04
CA ALA A 217 -3.94 -24.04 -0.45
C ALA A 217 -4.28 -22.98 -1.50
N LEU A 218 -3.56 -22.98 -2.63
CA LEU A 218 -3.83 -22.07 -3.74
C LEU A 218 -5.18 -22.36 -4.44
N ALA A 219 -5.59 -23.64 -4.50
CA ALA A 219 -6.91 -24.00 -5.03
C ALA A 219 -8.05 -23.47 -4.14
N VAL A 220 -7.88 -23.53 -2.82
CA VAL A 220 -8.80 -22.96 -1.83
C VAL A 220 -8.91 -21.45 -1.98
N LEU A 221 -7.81 -20.73 -2.12
CA LEU A 221 -7.80 -19.27 -2.31
C LEU A 221 -8.46 -18.85 -3.61
N ARG A 222 -8.22 -19.59 -4.71
CA ARG A 222 -8.94 -19.37 -5.98
C ARG A 222 -10.43 -19.62 -5.86
N ARG A 223 -10.84 -20.68 -5.14
CA ARG A 223 -12.26 -20.97 -4.88
C ARG A 223 -12.91 -19.84 -4.08
N ALA A 224 -12.26 -19.33 -3.05
CA ALA A 224 -12.71 -18.18 -2.27
C ALA A 224 -12.90 -16.93 -3.16
N ARG A 225 -11.91 -16.63 -4.00
CA ARG A 225 -11.96 -15.48 -4.93
C ARG A 225 -13.13 -15.60 -5.91
N THR A 226 -13.27 -16.74 -6.59
CA THR A 226 -14.36 -16.98 -7.54
C THR A 226 -15.71 -16.77 -6.85
N LEU A 227 -15.87 -17.29 -5.64
CA LEU A 227 -17.12 -17.22 -4.89
C LEU A 227 -17.46 -15.78 -4.46
N LEU A 228 -16.47 -15.01 -3.97
CA LEU A 228 -16.65 -13.61 -3.57
C LEU A 228 -16.99 -12.73 -4.78
N VAL A 229 -16.26 -12.90 -5.90
CA VAL A 229 -16.48 -12.11 -7.12
C VAL A 229 -17.84 -12.45 -7.76
N GLU A 230 -18.16 -13.73 -7.94
CA GLU A 230 -19.38 -14.14 -8.64
C GLU A 230 -20.66 -13.91 -7.84
N GLN A 231 -20.62 -14.07 -6.52
CA GLN A 231 -21.83 -13.97 -5.69
C GLN A 231 -22.00 -12.64 -4.98
N LEU A 232 -20.90 -11.92 -4.65
CA LEU A 232 -20.97 -10.63 -3.99
C LEU A 232 -20.51 -9.45 -4.86
N GLY A 233 -19.88 -9.71 -6.01
CA GLY A 233 -19.28 -8.67 -6.84
C GLY A 233 -18.09 -7.97 -6.17
N ALA A 234 -17.48 -8.60 -5.15
CA ALA A 234 -16.39 -8.03 -4.37
C ALA A 234 -15.10 -8.83 -4.53
N ASP A 235 -13.97 -8.15 -4.69
CA ASP A 235 -12.66 -8.79 -4.64
C ASP A 235 -12.34 -9.26 -3.20
N PRO A 236 -11.50 -10.32 -3.04
CA PRO A 236 -11.02 -10.76 -1.74
C PRO A 236 -10.39 -9.63 -0.94
N GLY A 237 -10.61 -9.61 0.37
CA GLY A 237 -10.04 -8.63 1.27
C GLY A 237 -8.50 -8.69 1.32
N PRO A 238 -7.85 -7.64 1.86
CA PRO A 238 -6.39 -7.51 1.83
C PRO A 238 -5.65 -8.65 2.56
N ALA A 239 -6.25 -9.24 3.60
CA ALA A 239 -5.64 -10.35 4.35
C ALA A 239 -5.57 -11.62 3.51
N LEU A 240 -6.64 -11.92 2.73
CA LEU A 240 -6.69 -13.12 1.89
C LEU A 240 -5.74 -12.98 0.69
N ARG A 241 -5.73 -11.81 0.05
CA ARG A 241 -4.79 -11.48 -1.05
C ARG A 241 -3.33 -11.55 -0.60
N ARG A 242 -3.04 -11.05 0.60
CA ARG A 242 -1.70 -11.12 1.17
C ARG A 242 -1.27 -12.56 1.41
N LEU A 243 -2.15 -13.39 1.98
CA LEU A 243 -1.82 -14.80 2.20
C LEU A 243 -1.59 -15.54 0.86
N GLU A 244 -2.37 -15.25 -0.20
CA GLU A 244 -2.15 -15.84 -1.52
C GLU A 244 -0.74 -15.49 -2.04
N ALA A 245 -0.34 -14.23 -1.94
CA ALA A 245 1.01 -13.80 -2.26
C ALA A 245 2.05 -14.50 -1.37
N ASP A 246 1.85 -14.51 -0.05
CA ASP A 246 2.77 -15.13 0.91
C ASP A 246 2.94 -16.65 0.66
N ILE A 247 1.87 -17.35 0.26
CA ILE A 247 1.94 -18.79 -0.11
C ILE A 247 2.64 -18.98 -1.45
N LEU A 248 2.39 -18.12 -2.43
CA LEU A 248 3.12 -18.13 -3.70
C LEU A 248 4.61 -17.84 -3.46
N ASP A 249 4.89 -16.95 -2.53
CA ASP A 249 6.24 -16.53 -2.15
C ASP A 249 6.92 -17.47 -1.15
N GLN A 250 6.26 -18.54 -0.68
CA GLN A 250 6.73 -19.44 0.41
C GLN A 250 7.36 -18.63 1.56
N ALA A 251 6.70 -17.56 1.93
CA ALA A 251 7.23 -16.61 2.90
C ALA A 251 7.60 -17.33 4.21
N ALA A 252 8.83 -17.14 4.67
CA ALA A 252 9.39 -17.87 5.82
C ALA A 252 8.56 -17.74 7.11
N HIS A 253 7.78 -16.66 7.26
CA HIS A 253 6.90 -16.46 8.41
C HIS A 253 5.67 -17.39 8.41
N LEU A 254 5.37 -18.05 7.29
CA LEU A 254 4.27 -19.03 7.21
C LEU A 254 4.62 -20.37 7.89
N ASP A 255 5.91 -20.70 8.03
CA ASP A 255 6.41 -21.92 8.62
C ASP A 255 7.03 -21.65 10.01
N PRO A 256 6.30 -21.75 11.11
CA PRO A 256 6.89 -21.72 12.43
C PRO A 256 7.62 -23.05 12.69
N GLY A 257 8.92 -23.10 12.36
CA GLY A 257 9.77 -24.19 12.82
C GLY A 257 9.86 -24.23 14.36
N PRO A 258 9.92 -25.42 14.99
CA PRO A 258 10.13 -25.53 16.43
C PRO A 258 11.56 -25.06 16.76
N GLY A 259 11.72 -23.86 17.28
CA GLY A 259 12.98 -23.40 17.86
C GLY A 259 13.82 -22.44 17.02
N GLY A 260 13.21 -21.59 16.17
CA GLY A 260 13.92 -20.44 15.61
C GLY A 260 14.26 -19.42 16.71
N PRO A 261 15.45 -18.78 16.65
CA PRO A 261 15.84 -17.81 17.67
C PRO A 261 14.87 -16.63 17.71
N LYS A 262 14.38 -16.33 18.90
CA LYS A 262 13.48 -15.21 19.19
C LYS A 262 14.12 -13.81 19.03
N ASP A 263 15.29 -13.70 18.39
CA ASP A 263 16.13 -12.52 18.35
C ASP A 263 16.62 -12.12 16.94
N GLN A 264 15.75 -12.26 15.92
CA GLN A 264 15.89 -11.38 14.77
C GLN A 264 14.63 -10.53 14.68
N ALA A 265 14.74 -9.30 15.12
CA ALA A 265 13.81 -8.25 14.74
C ALA A 265 13.66 -8.31 13.21
N PRO A 266 12.43 -8.18 12.66
CA PRO A 266 12.27 -8.11 11.21
C PRO A 266 13.21 -7.03 10.68
N PRO A 267 13.88 -7.24 9.54
CA PRO A 267 14.77 -6.25 8.99
C PRO A 267 14.04 -4.90 8.97
N SER A 268 14.66 -3.90 9.56
CA SER A 268 14.09 -2.55 9.69
C SER A 268 13.99 -1.84 8.33
N ASP A 269 14.71 -2.34 7.33
CA ASP A 269 14.72 -1.82 5.97
C ASP A 269 13.54 -2.37 5.13
N PRO A 270 12.65 -1.50 4.62
CA PRO A 270 11.57 -1.88 3.73
C PRO A 270 12.05 -2.58 2.44
N ALA A 271 13.19 -2.16 1.89
CA ALA A 271 13.78 -2.73 0.68
C ALA A 271 14.23 -4.18 0.88
N GLU A 272 14.86 -4.49 2.01
CA GLU A 272 15.31 -5.85 2.34
C GLU A 272 14.13 -6.80 2.57
N ARG A 273 13.04 -6.32 3.16
CA ARG A 273 11.81 -7.11 3.31
C ARG A 273 11.18 -7.45 1.96
N VAL A 274 11.05 -6.47 1.08
CA VAL A 274 10.49 -6.65 -0.26
C VAL A 274 11.38 -7.60 -1.08
N TRP A 275 12.69 -7.42 -1.01
CA TRP A 275 13.66 -8.30 -1.70
C TRP A 275 13.58 -9.75 -1.22
N THR A 276 13.57 -9.97 0.10
CA THR A 276 13.50 -11.32 0.68
C THR A 276 12.22 -12.05 0.25
N GLN A 277 11.09 -11.34 0.22
CA GLN A 277 9.82 -11.89 -0.25
C GLN A 277 9.86 -12.20 -1.75
N ALA A 278 10.36 -11.28 -2.56
CA ALA A 278 10.42 -11.41 -4.00
C ALA A 278 11.34 -12.56 -4.44
N THR A 279 12.53 -12.71 -3.84
CA THR A 279 13.46 -13.81 -4.16
C THR A 279 12.93 -15.17 -3.77
N ALA A 280 12.18 -15.28 -2.67
CA ALA A 280 11.55 -16.53 -2.28
C ALA A 280 10.45 -16.98 -3.28
N ALA A 281 9.71 -16.05 -3.89
CA ALA A 281 8.77 -16.34 -4.98
C ALA A 281 9.49 -16.80 -6.25
N TYR A 282 10.53 -16.08 -6.60
CA TYR A 282 11.34 -16.28 -7.77
C TYR A 282 11.96 -17.69 -7.85
N ASP A 283 12.56 -18.17 -6.77
CA ASP A 283 13.23 -19.49 -6.73
C ASP A 283 12.30 -20.68 -7.05
N ARG A 284 11.00 -20.48 -6.96
CA ARG A 284 9.99 -21.52 -7.20
C ARG A 284 9.51 -21.60 -8.65
N THR A 285 9.53 -20.48 -9.35
CA THR A 285 8.91 -20.35 -10.67
C THR A 285 9.90 -20.44 -11.82
N VAL A 286 11.20 -20.31 -11.52
CA VAL A 286 12.25 -20.25 -12.53
C VAL A 286 12.92 -21.59 -12.72
N ALA A 287 13.10 -21.97 -13.99
CA ALA A 287 13.85 -23.16 -14.37
C ALA A 287 15.23 -23.19 -13.70
N SER A 288 15.70 -24.38 -13.32
CA SER A 288 16.92 -24.60 -12.52
C SER A 288 18.24 -24.15 -13.19
N GLY A 289 18.21 -23.66 -14.43
CA GLY A 289 19.36 -23.15 -15.14
C GLY A 289 19.78 -21.76 -14.71
N ALA A 290 21.05 -21.55 -14.37
CA ALA A 290 21.57 -20.24 -13.93
C ALA A 290 21.26 -19.08 -14.89
N ARG A 291 21.28 -19.33 -16.21
CA ARG A 291 20.94 -18.32 -17.24
C ARG A 291 19.50 -17.88 -17.18
N ALA A 292 18.54 -18.82 -17.11
CA ALA A 292 17.12 -18.54 -17.03
C ALA A 292 16.79 -17.80 -15.73
N ARG A 293 17.47 -18.12 -14.63
CA ARG A 293 17.33 -17.44 -13.35
C ARG A 293 17.75 -15.98 -13.43
N LEU A 294 18.88 -15.67 -14.04
CA LEU A 294 19.35 -14.29 -14.17
C LEU A 294 18.41 -13.43 -15.03
N GLU A 295 17.93 -13.96 -16.16
CA GLU A 295 16.99 -13.25 -17.02
C GLU A 295 15.66 -12.95 -16.30
N SER A 296 15.14 -13.92 -15.56
CA SER A 296 13.90 -13.75 -14.79
C SER A 296 14.09 -12.84 -13.59
N THR A 297 15.29 -12.81 -12.96
CA THR A 297 15.60 -11.88 -11.84
C THR A 297 15.42 -10.43 -12.28
N VAL A 298 15.91 -10.09 -13.47
CA VAL A 298 15.77 -8.70 -13.96
C VAL A 298 14.33 -8.36 -14.28
N GLY A 299 13.53 -9.30 -14.79
CA GLY A 299 12.09 -9.13 -14.94
C GLY A 299 11.41 -8.83 -13.60
N LEU A 300 11.75 -9.60 -12.55
CA LEU A 300 11.27 -9.34 -11.20
C LEU A 300 11.69 -7.95 -10.68
N LEU A 301 12.96 -7.57 -10.85
CA LEU A 301 13.45 -6.25 -10.43
C LEU A 301 12.70 -5.11 -11.15
N ARG A 302 12.44 -5.27 -12.46
CA ARG A 302 11.65 -4.34 -13.24
C ARG A 302 10.23 -4.20 -12.70
N ASP A 303 9.55 -5.31 -12.43
CA ASP A 303 8.18 -5.29 -11.92
C ASP A 303 8.11 -4.71 -10.50
N LEU A 304 9.11 -4.98 -9.65
CA LEU A 304 9.23 -4.34 -8.32
C LEU A 304 9.44 -2.83 -8.42
N ALA A 305 10.25 -2.37 -9.37
CA ALA A 305 10.56 -0.93 -9.50
C ALA A 305 9.31 -0.06 -9.76
N VAL A 306 8.29 -0.60 -10.45
CA VAL A 306 7.05 0.14 -10.74
C VAL A 306 6.07 0.17 -9.56
N THR A 307 6.27 -0.64 -8.52
CA THR A 307 5.42 -0.65 -7.33
C THR A 307 5.73 0.48 -6.35
N GLY A 308 6.89 1.16 -6.49
CA GLY A 308 7.32 2.26 -5.63
C GLY A 308 7.80 1.81 -4.24
N GLY A 309 8.19 2.76 -3.41
CA GLY A 309 8.65 2.53 -2.03
C GLY A 309 9.73 1.46 -1.94
N GLY A 310 9.58 0.51 -1.02
CA GLY A 310 10.53 -0.58 -0.81
C GLY A 310 10.77 -1.46 -2.04
N GLY A 311 9.80 -1.55 -2.98
CA GLY A 311 9.98 -2.28 -4.25
C GLY A 311 11.00 -1.61 -5.17
N LEU A 312 10.93 -0.28 -5.32
CA LEU A 312 11.87 0.49 -6.10
C LEU A 312 13.27 0.46 -5.48
N GLU A 313 13.38 0.57 -4.15
CA GLU A 313 14.63 0.49 -3.41
C GLU A 313 15.29 -0.89 -3.56
N ALA A 314 14.51 -1.96 -3.39
CA ALA A 314 14.98 -3.33 -3.57
C ALA A 314 15.47 -3.58 -4.99
N ALA A 315 14.72 -3.15 -6.00
CA ALA A 315 15.11 -3.28 -7.40
C ALA A 315 16.45 -2.60 -7.68
N ARG A 316 16.62 -1.39 -7.17
CA ARG A 316 17.87 -0.62 -7.30
C ARG A 316 19.03 -1.33 -6.59
N GLY A 317 18.85 -1.75 -5.33
CA GLY A 317 19.89 -2.38 -4.52
C GLY A 317 20.44 -3.70 -5.12
N HIS A 318 19.62 -4.44 -5.85
CA HIS A 318 19.99 -5.77 -6.36
C HIS A 318 20.32 -5.81 -7.86
N ARG A 319 20.08 -4.72 -8.61
CA ARG A 319 20.33 -4.65 -10.06
C ARG A 319 21.79 -4.91 -10.41
N LEU A 320 22.73 -4.26 -9.72
CA LEU A 320 24.15 -4.38 -10.01
C LEU A 320 24.67 -5.80 -9.70
N ALA A 321 24.17 -6.43 -8.64
CA ALA A 321 24.52 -7.83 -8.31
C ALA A 321 24.10 -8.79 -9.41
N ALA A 322 22.91 -8.60 -10.01
CA ALA A 322 22.46 -9.42 -11.15
C ALA A 322 23.35 -9.23 -12.38
N ILE A 323 23.77 -7.98 -12.66
CA ILE A 323 24.71 -7.68 -13.76
C ILE A 323 26.06 -8.36 -13.52
N THR A 324 26.61 -8.24 -12.31
CA THR A 324 27.89 -8.87 -11.94
C THR A 324 27.84 -10.40 -12.10
N ALA A 325 26.76 -11.03 -11.62
CA ALA A 325 26.57 -12.46 -11.78
C ALA A 325 26.48 -12.90 -13.26
N ALA A 326 25.87 -12.06 -14.12
CA ALA A 326 25.85 -12.32 -15.57
C ALA A 326 27.23 -12.22 -16.20
N GLN A 327 28.06 -11.26 -15.77
CA GLN A 327 29.44 -11.10 -16.24
C GLN A 327 30.33 -12.27 -15.81
N GLU A 328 30.14 -12.80 -14.60
CA GLU A 328 30.89 -13.99 -14.11
C GLU A 328 30.63 -15.25 -14.94
N LEU A 329 29.47 -15.37 -15.59
CA LEU A 329 29.16 -16.46 -16.51
C LEU A 329 29.91 -16.35 -17.85
N GLY A 330 30.60 -15.24 -18.15
CA GLY A 330 31.45 -15.04 -19.30
C GLY A 330 30.73 -15.04 -20.67
N ASP A 331 29.39 -14.81 -20.66
CA ASP A 331 28.56 -14.75 -21.86
C ASP A 331 28.10 -13.29 -22.13
N PRO A 332 28.70 -12.57 -23.10
CA PRO A 332 28.34 -11.18 -23.39
C PRO A 332 26.88 -10.99 -23.84
N GLU A 333 26.31 -12.00 -24.51
CA GLU A 333 24.94 -11.92 -24.98
C GLU A 333 23.95 -12.03 -23.82
N LEU A 334 24.19 -12.94 -22.86
CA LEU A 334 23.43 -13.05 -21.63
C LEU A 334 23.56 -11.76 -20.82
N THR A 335 24.77 -11.22 -20.66
CA THR A 335 25.00 -9.97 -19.93
C THR A 335 24.24 -8.80 -20.56
N ALA A 336 24.24 -8.72 -21.92
CA ALA A 336 23.49 -7.70 -22.63
C ALA A 336 21.97 -7.82 -22.40
N ARG A 337 21.42 -9.05 -22.38
CA ARG A 337 20.02 -9.28 -22.05
C ARG A 337 19.69 -8.88 -20.61
N VAL A 338 20.54 -9.26 -19.67
CA VAL A 338 20.37 -8.91 -18.24
C VAL A 338 20.39 -7.38 -18.04
N ILE A 339 21.37 -6.67 -18.61
CA ILE A 339 21.44 -5.21 -18.51
C ILE A 339 20.23 -4.55 -19.17
N GLY A 340 19.90 -4.96 -20.41
CA GLY A 340 18.89 -4.34 -21.23
C GLY A 340 17.44 -4.70 -20.89
N ALA A 341 17.21 -5.73 -20.06
CA ALA A 341 15.88 -6.12 -19.62
C ALA A 341 15.32 -5.19 -18.51
N TYR A 342 16.17 -4.42 -17.84
CA TYR A 342 15.74 -3.41 -16.88
C TYR A 342 15.39 -2.10 -17.62
N ASP A 343 14.23 -2.10 -18.27
CA ASP A 343 13.71 -0.99 -19.08
C ASP A 343 12.65 -0.19 -18.32
N VAL A 344 12.87 0.05 -17.02
CA VAL A 344 12.01 0.86 -16.17
C VAL A 344 12.01 2.32 -16.65
N PRO A 345 10.83 2.91 -16.92
CA PRO A 345 10.77 4.30 -17.35
C PRO A 345 11.32 5.27 -16.31
N ALA A 346 12.21 6.17 -16.73
CA ALA A 346 12.75 7.23 -15.90
C ALA A 346 12.14 8.59 -16.31
N ILE A 347 11.62 9.32 -15.32
CA ILE A 347 11.07 10.68 -15.49
C ILE A 347 11.93 11.74 -14.80
N TRP A 348 12.76 11.35 -13.82
CA TRP A 348 13.60 12.25 -13.06
C TRP A 348 15.05 12.19 -13.56
N THR A 349 15.64 13.35 -13.79
CA THR A 349 16.97 13.47 -14.42
C THR A 349 18.15 13.32 -13.46
N ARG A 350 17.91 13.31 -12.15
CA ARG A 350 18.95 12.99 -11.17
C ARG A 350 18.93 11.50 -10.89
N VAL A 351 20.11 10.87 -10.86
CA VAL A 351 20.25 9.49 -10.42
C VAL A 351 20.24 9.42 -8.88
N ASP A 352 19.58 8.41 -8.34
CA ASP A 352 19.50 8.22 -6.89
C ASP A 352 20.84 7.79 -6.29
N ASP A 353 21.60 6.97 -7.03
CA ASP A 353 22.94 6.49 -6.69
C ASP A 353 23.90 6.70 -7.86
N PRO A 354 24.74 7.77 -7.83
CA PRO A 354 25.69 8.06 -8.90
C PRO A 354 26.76 6.98 -9.11
N GLN A 355 27.18 6.27 -8.05
CA GLN A 355 28.16 5.21 -8.16
C GLN A 355 27.57 4.00 -8.88
N GLN A 356 26.41 3.55 -8.48
CA GLN A 356 25.69 2.46 -9.13
C GLN A 356 25.40 2.75 -10.61
N ALA A 357 25.00 3.98 -10.94
CA ALA A 357 24.78 4.41 -12.31
C ALA A 357 26.08 4.33 -13.13
N ALA A 358 27.21 4.80 -12.58
CA ALA A 358 28.52 4.72 -13.23
C ALA A 358 28.97 3.26 -13.46
N ASP A 359 28.78 2.39 -12.47
CA ASP A 359 29.12 0.97 -12.57
C ASP A 359 28.23 0.26 -13.60
N THR A 360 26.95 0.60 -13.69
CA THR A 360 26.02 0.09 -14.71
C THR A 360 26.45 0.55 -16.12
N VAL A 361 26.82 1.82 -16.30
CA VAL A 361 27.35 2.36 -17.57
C VAL A 361 28.63 1.61 -17.96
N LYS A 362 29.56 1.42 -17.02
CA LYS A 362 30.79 0.69 -17.25
C LYS A 362 30.52 -0.75 -17.70
N ALA A 363 29.63 -1.46 -17.04
CA ALA A 363 29.22 -2.82 -17.41
C ALA A 363 28.60 -2.85 -18.82
N ALA A 364 27.72 -1.91 -19.13
CA ALA A 364 27.09 -1.80 -20.43
C ALA A 364 28.10 -1.51 -21.57
N GLU A 365 29.09 -0.62 -21.35
CA GLU A 365 30.16 -0.33 -22.33
C GLU A 365 31.06 -1.51 -22.57
N LEU A 366 31.48 -2.21 -21.51
CA LEU A 366 32.30 -3.45 -21.64
C LEU A 366 31.56 -4.53 -22.43
N THR A 367 30.27 -4.70 -22.14
CA THR A 367 29.41 -5.67 -22.83
C THR A 367 29.22 -5.28 -24.30
N LEU A 368 28.98 -3.99 -24.57
CA LEU A 368 28.80 -3.44 -25.91
C LEU A 368 30.07 -3.64 -26.78
N ALA A 369 31.25 -3.50 -26.19
CA ALA A 369 32.54 -3.74 -26.86
C ALA A 369 32.78 -5.22 -27.14
N ALA A 370 32.27 -6.12 -26.30
CA ALA A 370 32.43 -7.58 -26.48
C ALA A 370 31.44 -8.16 -27.50
N LEU A 371 30.34 -7.46 -27.84
CA LEU A 371 29.37 -7.92 -28.84
C LEU A 371 29.85 -7.59 -30.27
N PRO A 372 29.67 -8.50 -31.26
CA PRO A 372 29.96 -8.21 -32.67
C PRO A 372 29.19 -6.98 -33.17
N GLN A 373 29.83 -6.16 -34.04
CA GLN A 373 29.25 -4.86 -34.45
C GLN A 373 27.96 -5.02 -35.27
N ASP A 374 27.91 -6.05 -36.13
CA ASP A 374 26.81 -6.26 -37.08
C ASP A 374 25.77 -7.30 -36.61
N ALA A 375 25.95 -7.80 -35.38
CA ALA A 375 25.05 -8.80 -34.79
C ALA A 375 24.36 -8.24 -33.54
N HIS A 376 23.26 -8.88 -33.15
CA HIS A 376 22.53 -8.59 -31.89
C HIS A 376 22.07 -7.11 -31.76
N LEU A 377 21.61 -6.49 -32.87
CA LEU A 377 21.26 -5.06 -32.92
C LEU A 377 20.27 -4.65 -31.82
N ALA A 378 19.26 -5.47 -31.49
CA ALA A 378 18.31 -5.18 -30.41
C ALA A 378 19.01 -5.12 -29.04
N ALA A 379 19.92 -6.06 -28.74
CA ALA A 379 20.69 -6.06 -27.51
C ALA A 379 21.62 -4.84 -27.41
N ARG A 380 22.29 -4.50 -28.52
CA ARG A 380 23.12 -3.28 -28.62
C ARG A 380 22.33 -2.01 -28.36
N ALA A 381 21.15 -1.89 -28.97
CA ALA A 381 20.29 -0.72 -28.76
C ALA A 381 19.79 -0.62 -27.31
N ARG A 382 19.48 -1.74 -26.66
CA ARG A 382 19.11 -1.75 -25.23
C ARG A 382 20.28 -1.32 -24.34
N LEU A 383 21.50 -1.79 -24.60
CA LEU A 383 22.71 -1.33 -23.89
C LEU A 383 22.93 0.19 -24.07
N LEU A 384 22.80 0.69 -25.29
CA LEU A 384 22.94 2.11 -25.61
C LEU A 384 21.85 2.95 -24.91
N ALA A 385 20.60 2.49 -24.90
CA ALA A 385 19.52 3.15 -24.16
C ALA A 385 19.80 3.16 -22.65
N THR A 386 20.33 2.06 -22.09
CA THR A 386 20.75 2.00 -20.68
C THR A 386 21.88 3.01 -20.41
N ILE A 387 22.92 3.09 -21.27
CA ILE A 387 24.00 4.08 -21.14
C ILE A 387 23.42 5.50 -21.16
N ALA A 388 22.49 5.78 -22.07
CA ALA A 388 21.86 7.09 -22.15
C ALA A 388 21.07 7.43 -20.88
N LEU A 389 20.29 6.49 -20.33
CA LEU A 389 19.51 6.69 -19.12
C LEU A 389 20.39 6.86 -17.89
N GLU A 390 21.38 6.01 -17.68
CA GLU A 390 22.24 6.05 -16.49
C GLU A 390 23.25 7.21 -16.55
N SER A 391 23.50 7.79 -17.73
CA SER A 391 24.32 9.00 -17.90
C SER A 391 23.54 10.30 -17.73
N ARG A 392 22.24 10.23 -17.33
CA ARG A 392 21.40 11.44 -17.12
C ARG A 392 21.99 12.36 -16.06
N GLY A 393 21.83 13.66 -16.23
CA GLY A 393 22.37 14.67 -15.31
C GLY A 393 23.89 14.88 -15.40
N THR A 394 24.62 14.06 -16.19
CA THR A 394 26.07 14.22 -16.38
C THR A 394 26.38 15.17 -17.54
N ARG A 395 27.63 15.65 -17.60
CA ARG A 395 28.12 16.46 -18.72
C ARG A 395 28.84 15.62 -19.78
N SER A 396 28.74 14.30 -19.72
CA SER A 396 29.38 13.39 -20.68
C SER A 396 28.74 13.52 -22.06
N ALA A 397 29.57 13.62 -23.11
CA ALA A 397 29.09 13.57 -24.49
C ALA A 397 28.59 12.17 -24.90
N ARG A 398 28.93 11.14 -24.13
CA ARG A 398 28.60 9.74 -24.42
C ARG A 398 27.10 9.46 -24.29
N GLY A 399 26.42 10.05 -23.28
CA GLY A 399 24.99 9.89 -23.08
C GLY A 399 24.15 10.30 -24.30
N PRO A 400 24.27 11.54 -24.80
CA PRO A 400 23.58 11.99 -26.01
C PRO A 400 23.93 11.16 -27.27
N GLN A 401 25.17 10.70 -27.40
CA GLN A 401 25.57 9.84 -28.52
C GLN A 401 24.89 8.47 -28.44
N ALA A 402 24.88 7.85 -27.25
CA ALA A 402 24.24 6.56 -27.03
C ALA A 402 22.73 6.63 -27.28
N ALA A 403 22.06 7.71 -26.83
CA ALA A 403 20.65 7.94 -27.08
C ALA A 403 20.31 7.94 -28.58
N ARG A 404 21.05 8.72 -29.39
CA ARG A 404 20.85 8.79 -30.84
C ARG A 404 21.06 7.42 -31.50
N GLN A 405 22.12 6.71 -31.15
CA GLN A 405 22.40 5.39 -31.71
C GLN A 405 21.32 4.36 -31.34
N ALA A 406 20.85 4.38 -30.09
CA ALA A 406 19.78 3.50 -29.64
C ALA A 406 18.48 3.74 -30.40
N GLU A 407 18.11 5.00 -30.58
CA GLU A 407 16.90 5.40 -31.31
C GLU A 407 16.98 5.03 -32.79
N GLU A 408 18.11 5.28 -33.44
CA GLU A 408 18.32 4.91 -34.84
C GLU A 408 18.16 3.40 -35.07
N ILE A 409 18.80 2.58 -34.24
CA ILE A 409 18.69 1.11 -34.33
C ILE A 409 17.25 0.66 -34.03
N ALA A 410 16.59 1.23 -33.02
CA ALA A 410 15.23 0.87 -32.66
C ALA A 410 14.24 1.16 -33.80
N ARG A 411 14.39 2.29 -34.50
CA ARG A 411 13.59 2.64 -35.68
C ARG A 411 13.83 1.69 -36.85
N GLN A 412 15.10 1.28 -37.08
CA GLN A 412 15.46 0.31 -38.14
C GLN A 412 14.83 -1.06 -37.89
N LEU A 413 14.77 -1.49 -36.61
CA LEU A 413 14.21 -2.80 -36.24
C LEU A 413 12.68 -2.82 -36.22
N ASN A 414 12.01 -1.66 -36.25
CA ASN A 414 10.56 -1.53 -36.06
C ASN A 414 10.07 -2.21 -34.77
N ASP A 415 10.86 -2.16 -33.68
CA ASP A 415 10.51 -2.71 -32.37
C ASP A 415 9.91 -1.59 -31.48
N PRO A 416 8.60 -1.61 -31.21
CA PRO A 416 7.94 -0.54 -30.46
C PRO A 416 8.43 -0.42 -29.01
N ALA A 417 8.73 -1.55 -28.34
CA ALA A 417 9.18 -1.54 -26.95
C ALA A 417 10.61 -0.99 -26.86
N LEU A 418 11.47 -1.38 -27.78
CA LEU A 418 12.82 -0.86 -27.88
C LEU A 418 12.84 0.63 -28.22
N LEU A 419 11.96 1.05 -29.13
CA LEU A 419 11.82 2.48 -29.48
C LEU A 419 11.34 3.32 -28.28
N ALA A 420 10.37 2.83 -27.52
CA ALA A 420 9.90 3.54 -26.32
C ALA A 420 11.04 3.69 -25.28
N PHE A 421 11.84 2.63 -25.09
CA PHE A 421 13.00 2.68 -24.20
C PHE A 421 14.08 3.65 -24.70
N ALA A 422 14.38 3.65 -26.00
CA ALA A 422 15.32 4.57 -26.62
C ALA A 422 14.84 6.04 -26.53
N LEU A 423 13.56 6.30 -26.78
CA LEU A 423 12.95 7.64 -26.64
C LEU A 423 13.04 8.15 -25.19
N ASN A 424 12.91 7.28 -24.19
CA ASN A 424 13.15 7.68 -22.81
C ASN A 424 14.62 8.11 -22.59
N GLY A 425 15.58 7.35 -23.16
CA GLY A 425 16.99 7.75 -23.19
C GLY A 425 17.20 9.11 -23.87
N THR A 426 16.56 9.33 -25.03
CA THR A 426 16.63 10.61 -25.76
C THR A 426 16.05 11.74 -24.91
N PHE A 427 14.89 11.54 -24.26
CA PHE A 427 14.31 12.53 -23.36
C PHE A 427 15.28 12.93 -22.24
N MET A 428 15.90 11.95 -21.57
CA MET A 428 16.84 12.20 -20.48
C MET A 428 18.10 12.99 -20.92
N GLN A 429 18.42 12.98 -22.19
CA GLN A 429 19.55 13.70 -22.74
C GLN A 429 19.20 15.10 -23.31
N THR A 430 17.92 15.55 -23.19
CA THR A 430 17.49 16.89 -23.63
C THR A 430 17.76 18.01 -22.62
N PHE A 431 18.39 17.72 -21.50
CA PHE A 431 18.65 18.72 -20.45
C PHE A 431 20.04 19.36 -20.53
N HIS A 432 20.77 19.14 -21.64
CA HIS A 432 22.12 19.67 -21.85
C HIS A 432 22.17 21.21 -21.99
N ARG A 433 21.06 21.87 -22.25
CA ARG A 433 20.86 23.34 -22.24
C ARG A 433 19.39 23.69 -21.95
N ALA A 434 19.15 24.94 -21.60
CA ALA A 434 17.82 25.50 -21.44
C ALA A 434 17.04 25.63 -22.78
N GLY A 435 15.72 25.77 -22.71
CA GLY A 435 14.87 26.10 -23.85
C GLY A 435 14.52 24.91 -24.75
N LEU A 436 14.56 23.67 -24.26
CA LEU A 436 14.25 22.46 -25.02
C LEU A 436 12.88 21.86 -24.72
N SER A 437 11.99 22.58 -24.02
CA SER A 437 10.66 22.10 -23.71
C SER A 437 9.81 21.75 -24.94
N PRO A 438 9.86 22.49 -26.08
CA PRO A 438 9.15 22.07 -27.29
C PRO A 438 9.62 20.69 -27.83
N GLN A 439 10.91 20.41 -27.78
CA GLN A 439 11.47 19.12 -28.21
C GLN A 439 11.01 17.99 -27.26
N ARG A 440 11.00 18.25 -25.95
CA ARG A 440 10.52 17.31 -24.95
C ARG A 440 9.03 16.98 -25.14
N ASP A 441 8.17 17.99 -25.47
CA ASP A 441 6.75 17.75 -25.77
C ASP A 441 6.56 16.85 -27.00
N GLN A 442 7.41 16.99 -28.04
CA GLN A 442 7.37 16.11 -29.21
C GLN A 442 7.73 14.67 -28.88
N ILE A 443 8.78 14.44 -28.08
CA ILE A 443 9.16 13.11 -27.60
C ILE A 443 8.01 12.50 -26.78
N GLY A 444 7.42 13.27 -25.89
CA GLY A 444 6.26 12.83 -25.09
C GLY A 444 5.06 12.47 -25.97
N ALA A 445 4.77 13.23 -27.02
CA ALA A 445 3.69 12.95 -27.97
C ALA A 445 3.91 11.64 -28.74
N GLU A 446 5.15 11.39 -29.17
CA GLU A 446 5.53 10.13 -29.82
C GLU A 446 5.40 8.94 -28.87
N LEU A 447 5.88 9.07 -27.62
CA LEU A 447 5.72 8.05 -26.58
C LEU A 447 4.26 7.71 -26.32
N VAL A 448 3.38 8.70 -26.15
CA VAL A 448 1.94 8.46 -25.94
C VAL A 448 1.35 7.70 -27.13
N THR A 449 1.61 8.15 -28.35
CA THR A 449 1.03 7.56 -29.57
C THR A 449 1.52 6.11 -29.78
N LEU A 450 2.83 5.88 -29.62
CA LEU A 450 3.45 4.57 -29.75
C LEU A 450 2.91 3.60 -28.69
N SER A 451 2.91 4.05 -27.43
CA SER A 451 2.60 3.20 -26.29
C SER A 451 1.11 2.84 -26.22
N ALA A 452 0.22 3.79 -26.50
CA ALA A 452 -1.22 3.53 -26.58
C ALA A 452 -1.57 2.50 -27.67
N ARG A 453 -0.88 2.57 -28.83
CA ARG A 453 -1.10 1.61 -29.93
C ARG A 453 -0.67 0.19 -29.56
N HIS A 454 0.37 0.03 -28.76
CA HIS A 454 1.00 -1.26 -28.46
C HIS A 454 0.74 -1.75 -27.02
N GLY A 455 -0.11 -1.06 -26.24
CA GLY A 455 -0.47 -1.46 -24.88
C GLY A 455 0.66 -1.36 -23.84
N MET A 456 1.64 -0.44 -24.07
CA MET A 456 2.79 -0.26 -23.18
C MET A 456 2.50 0.80 -22.10
N VAL A 457 1.66 0.43 -21.12
CA VAL A 457 1.06 1.35 -20.14
C VAL A 457 2.09 2.24 -19.43
N THR A 458 3.21 1.68 -18.96
CA THR A 458 4.24 2.44 -18.22
C THR A 458 4.89 3.53 -19.07
N TYR A 459 5.10 3.26 -20.37
CA TYR A 459 5.62 4.26 -21.32
C TYR A 459 4.55 5.25 -21.79
N GLU A 460 3.27 4.86 -21.83
CA GLU A 460 2.17 5.78 -22.08
C GLU A 460 2.06 6.81 -20.95
N VAL A 461 2.13 6.35 -19.69
CA VAL A 461 2.19 7.22 -18.51
C VAL A 461 3.42 8.13 -18.57
N LEU A 462 4.61 7.60 -18.87
CA LEU A 462 5.80 8.42 -19.05
C LEU A 462 5.59 9.52 -20.09
N GLY A 463 5.02 9.18 -21.26
CA GLY A 463 4.72 10.17 -22.31
C GLY A 463 3.79 11.26 -21.83
N HIS A 464 2.76 10.94 -21.07
CA HIS A 464 1.88 11.93 -20.46
C HIS A 464 2.59 12.80 -19.43
N LEU A 465 3.45 12.26 -18.57
CA LEU A 465 4.23 13.04 -17.61
C LEU A 465 5.25 13.95 -18.30
N VAL A 466 5.93 13.48 -19.36
CA VAL A 466 6.84 14.30 -20.16
C VAL A 466 6.10 15.49 -20.78
N ARG A 467 4.90 15.28 -21.31
CA ARG A 467 4.08 16.37 -21.87
C ARG A 467 3.55 17.31 -20.82
N LEU A 468 3.12 16.80 -19.67
CA LEU A 468 2.76 17.62 -18.49
C LEU A 468 3.90 18.57 -18.12
N GLN A 469 5.13 18.07 -17.99
CA GLN A 469 6.31 18.83 -17.65
C GLN A 469 6.64 19.89 -18.74
N SER A 470 6.66 19.48 -19.99
CA SER A 470 7.01 20.35 -21.11
C SER A 470 6.01 21.50 -21.30
N ARG A 471 4.70 21.20 -21.21
CA ARG A 471 3.62 22.19 -21.31
C ARG A 471 3.59 23.13 -20.12
N SER A 472 3.92 22.63 -18.92
CA SER A 472 4.09 23.49 -17.74
C SER A 472 5.20 24.52 -17.94
N ALA A 473 6.35 24.10 -18.49
CA ALA A 473 7.43 25.02 -18.83
C ALA A 473 6.98 26.11 -19.84
N LEU A 474 6.16 25.74 -20.81
CA LEU A 474 5.61 26.64 -21.82
C LEU A 474 4.38 27.45 -21.35
N ALA A 475 4.03 27.36 -20.07
CA ALA A 475 2.84 27.98 -19.46
C ALA A 475 1.50 27.53 -20.08
N ASP A 476 1.47 26.42 -20.82
CA ASP A 476 0.24 25.79 -21.33
C ASP A 476 -0.35 24.85 -20.26
N PHE A 477 -0.93 25.43 -19.21
CA PHE A 477 -1.53 24.66 -18.12
C PHE A 477 -2.80 23.91 -18.52
N THR A 478 -3.52 24.37 -19.56
CA THR A 478 -4.69 23.64 -20.08
C THR A 478 -4.27 22.31 -20.68
N GLY A 479 -3.27 22.32 -21.55
CA GLY A 479 -2.73 21.09 -22.12
C GLY A 479 -2.03 20.21 -21.08
N ALA A 480 -1.37 20.80 -20.07
CA ALA A 480 -0.76 20.05 -18.98
C ALA A 480 -1.80 19.33 -18.11
N ASP A 481 -2.96 19.95 -17.83
CA ASP A 481 -4.08 19.35 -17.09
C ASP A 481 -4.67 18.12 -17.79
N GLU A 482 -4.78 18.16 -19.13
CA GLU A 482 -5.25 17.02 -19.92
C GLU A 482 -4.32 15.81 -19.72
N HIS A 483 -3.00 16.06 -19.73
CA HIS A 483 -2.01 15.01 -19.54
C HIS A 483 -1.91 14.52 -18.08
N ALA A 484 -2.06 15.39 -17.09
CA ALA A 484 -2.17 15.00 -15.68
C ALA A 484 -3.37 14.07 -15.47
N THR A 485 -4.54 14.45 -16.02
CA THR A 485 -5.77 13.65 -15.91
C THR A 485 -5.64 12.29 -16.61
N ALA A 486 -4.97 12.24 -17.76
CA ALA A 486 -4.72 10.99 -18.48
C ALA A 486 -3.78 10.07 -17.70
N ALA A 487 -2.69 10.61 -17.15
CA ALA A 487 -1.74 9.87 -16.33
C ALA A 487 -2.42 9.28 -15.07
N ASP A 488 -3.25 10.08 -14.37
CA ASP A 488 -3.99 9.62 -13.19
C ASP A 488 -4.98 8.50 -13.52
N ARG A 489 -5.70 8.59 -14.65
CA ARG A 489 -6.63 7.52 -15.08
C ARG A 489 -5.89 6.21 -15.33
N LEU A 490 -4.73 6.27 -16.00
CA LEU A 490 -3.88 5.09 -16.23
C LEU A 490 -3.32 4.56 -14.91
N ALA A 491 -2.88 5.44 -14.02
CA ALA A 491 -2.34 5.06 -12.72
C ALA A 491 -3.36 4.33 -11.83
N VAL A 492 -4.60 4.82 -11.79
CA VAL A 492 -5.69 4.16 -11.05
C VAL A 492 -6.02 2.80 -11.66
N ARG A 493 -6.13 2.74 -13.01
CA ARG A 493 -6.48 1.50 -13.71
C ARG A 493 -5.42 0.40 -13.57
N HIS A 494 -4.15 0.76 -13.50
CA HIS A 494 -3.00 -0.15 -13.54
C HIS A 494 -2.18 -0.15 -12.24
N GLU A 495 -2.72 0.45 -11.17
CA GLU A 495 -2.12 0.44 -9.83
C GLU A 495 -0.66 0.97 -9.79
N LEU A 496 -0.44 2.14 -10.41
CA LEU A 496 0.88 2.78 -10.48
C LEU A 496 1.00 3.93 -9.45
N PRO A 497 1.35 3.66 -8.18
CA PRO A 497 1.25 4.61 -7.08
C PRO A 497 2.17 5.83 -7.21
N LEU A 498 3.33 5.67 -7.87
CA LEU A 498 4.30 6.76 -8.03
C LEU A 498 3.80 7.91 -8.90
N VAL A 499 2.87 7.65 -9.83
CA VAL A 499 2.33 8.67 -10.74
C VAL A 499 1.66 9.80 -9.95
N GLY A 500 0.91 9.45 -8.90
CA GLY A 500 0.23 10.41 -8.05
C GLY A 500 1.17 11.39 -7.35
N VAL A 501 2.42 11.01 -7.09
CA VAL A 501 3.43 11.94 -6.53
C VAL A 501 3.67 13.09 -7.51
N PHE A 502 3.92 12.79 -8.79
CA PHE A 502 4.19 13.82 -9.81
C PHE A 502 2.96 14.68 -10.13
N THR A 503 1.77 14.08 -10.22
CA THR A 503 0.55 14.83 -10.55
C THR A 503 0.07 15.72 -9.40
N ASP A 504 0.29 15.33 -8.13
CA ASP A 504 -0.02 16.18 -6.99
C ASP A 504 0.93 17.37 -6.89
N TRP A 505 2.23 17.17 -7.08
CA TRP A 505 3.18 18.27 -7.14
C TRP A 505 2.88 19.22 -8.31
N TYR A 506 2.51 18.68 -9.48
CA TYR A 506 2.08 19.49 -10.60
C TYR A 506 0.87 20.38 -10.27
N ARG A 507 -0.13 19.87 -9.55
CA ARG A 507 -1.29 20.67 -9.14
C ARG A 507 -0.88 21.85 -8.25
N VAL A 508 0.09 21.65 -7.38
CA VAL A 508 0.63 22.73 -6.55
C VAL A 508 1.45 23.72 -7.39
N LEU A 509 2.29 23.23 -8.30
CA LEU A 509 3.00 24.09 -9.26
C LEU A 509 2.00 24.96 -10.04
N ARG A 510 0.93 24.37 -10.59
CA ARG A 510 -0.10 25.08 -11.34
C ARG A 510 -0.79 26.15 -10.49
N LEU A 511 -1.21 25.79 -9.28
CA LEU A 511 -1.81 26.73 -8.31
C LEU A 511 -0.88 27.93 -8.09
N SER A 512 0.37 27.64 -7.81
CA SER A 512 1.41 28.62 -7.60
C SER A 512 1.68 29.48 -8.85
N ALA A 513 1.76 28.89 -10.05
CA ALA A 513 2.08 29.62 -11.29
C ALA A 513 0.97 30.57 -11.76
N THR A 514 -0.32 30.26 -11.50
CA THR A 514 -1.46 31.09 -11.91
C THR A 514 -1.72 32.31 -11.03
N GLY A 515 -1.11 32.39 -9.84
CA GLY A 515 -1.05 33.62 -9.04
C GLY A 515 -2.36 34.05 -8.36
N ASN A 516 -3.37 33.18 -8.29
CA ASN A 516 -4.69 33.51 -7.75
C ASN A 516 -4.87 33.15 -6.26
N THR A 517 -3.80 32.69 -5.60
CA THR A 517 -3.85 32.12 -4.24
C THR A 517 -2.91 32.89 -3.30
N HIS A 518 -3.22 32.88 -2.00
CA HIS A 518 -2.37 33.50 -1.00
C HIS A 518 -1.09 32.67 -0.78
N PRO A 519 0.10 33.28 -0.61
CA PRO A 519 1.38 32.56 -0.44
C PRO A 519 1.39 31.50 0.67
N ALA A 520 0.65 31.72 1.75
CA ALA A 520 0.54 30.75 2.85
C ALA A 520 -0.23 29.48 2.43
N GLU A 521 -1.25 29.60 1.59
CA GLU A 521 -2.02 28.47 1.08
C GLU A 521 -1.19 27.66 0.07
N GLU A 522 -0.40 28.35 -0.79
CA GLU A 522 0.55 27.70 -1.70
C GLU A 522 1.63 26.92 -0.92
N ALA A 523 2.17 27.50 0.15
CA ALA A 523 3.14 26.83 1.01
C ALA A 523 2.55 25.59 1.70
N THR A 524 1.32 25.68 2.20
CA THR A 524 0.61 24.54 2.80
C THR A 524 0.37 23.43 1.76
N ALA A 525 0.02 23.79 0.53
CA ALA A 525 -0.16 22.82 -0.55
C ALA A 525 1.14 22.08 -0.89
N TYR A 526 2.30 22.77 -0.93
CA TYR A 526 3.61 22.13 -1.08
C TYR A 526 3.94 21.17 0.07
N GLN A 527 3.64 21.56 1.31
CA GLN A 527 3.83 20.69 2.48
C GLN A 527 2.99 19.41 2.38
N HIS A 528 1.72 19.51 1.94
CA HIS A 528 0.88 18.34 1.74
C HIS A 528 1.39 17.44 0.60
N ALA A 529 1.84 18.00 -0.52
CA ALA A 529 2.41 17.22 -1.61
C ALA A 529 3.69 16.47 -1.18
N ALA A 530 4.51 17.09 -0.31
CA ALA A 530 5.72 16.47 0.21
C ALA A 530 5.46 15.22 1.06
N LEU A 531 4.33 15.15 1.79
CA LEU A 531 3.95 13.97 2.58
C LEU A 531 3.78 12.69 1.73
N ARG A 532 3.42 12.82 0.44
CA ARG A 532 3.31 11.68 -0.48
C ARG A 532 4.64 11.29 -1.11
N LEU A 533 5.62 12.17 -1.07
CA LEU A 533 6.96 11.91 -1.57
C LEU A 533 7.78 11.14 -0.54
N ASP A 534 7.51 11.36 0.76
CA ASP A 534 8.19 10.68 1.85
C ASP A 534 7.95 9.16 1.79
N GLY A 535 9.03 8.38 1.77
CA GLY A 535 8.98 6.93 1.63
C GLY A 535 8.55 6.40 0.25
N ALA A 536 8.53 7.26 -0.78
CA ALA A 536 8.22 6.83 -2.15
C ALA A 536 9.36 6.04 -2.82
N GLY A 537 10.54 5.95 -2.18
CA GLY A 537 11.72 5.25 -2.67
C GLY A 537 12.53 6.06 -3.69
N MET A 538 12.36 7.38 -3.70
CA MET A 538 13.03 8.31 -4.63
C MET A 538 13.90 9.32 -3.85
N PRO A 539 15.01 8.90 -3.21
CA PRO A 539 15.83 9.78 -2.38
C PRO A 539 16.40 10.98 -3.14
N GLY A 540 16.60 10.87 -4.45
CA GLY A 540 17.02 12.00 -5.30
C GLY A 540 15.97 13.12 -5.41
N LEU A 541 14.71 12.84 -5.06
CA LEU A 541 13.60 13.80 -5.00
C LEU A 541 13.25 14.19 -3.56
N GLU A 542 13.36 13.26 -2.61
CA GLU A 542 12.91 13.45 -1.23
C GLU A 542 13.74 14.53 -0.52
N HIS A 543 15.07 14.50 -0.66
CA HIS A 543 15.96 15.40 0.05
C HIS A 543 16.02 16.79 -0.59
N GLY A 544 15.65 17.81 0.17
CA GLY A 544 15.81 19.23 -0.17
C GLY A 544 14.77 19.80 -1.14
N LEU A 545 13.88 19.00 -1.74
CA LEU A 545 12.91 19.49 -2.74
C LEU A 545 11.88 20.45 -2.13
N LEU A 546 11.31 20.12 -0.97
CA LEU A 546 10.34 20.99 -0.30
C LEU A 546 10.92 22.33 0.11
N PRO A 547 12.08 22.41 0.79
CA PRO A 547 12.75 23.70 1.05
C PRO A 547 13.04 24.49 -0.20
N LEU A 548 13.50 23.86 -1.28
CA LEU A 548 13.73 24.53 -2.58
C LEU A 548 12.44 25.11 -3.17
N ALA A 549 11.35 24.35 -3.16
CA ALA A 549 10.05 24.81 -3.66
C ALA A 549 9.52 26.02 -2.87
N LEU A 550 9.65 25.98 -1.54
CA LEU A 550 9.28 27.09 -0.65
C LEU A 550 10.18 28.31 -0.85
N LEU A 551 11.49 28.13 -1.10
CA LEU A 551 12.40 29.22 -1.48
C LEU A 551 11.96 29.88 -2.79
N CYS A 552 11.70 29.09 -3.84
CA CYS A 552 11.22 29.59 -5.12
C CYS A 552 9.91 30.37 -4.98
N LEU A 553 8.97 29.85 -4.18
CA LEU A 553 7.71 30.52 -3.85
C LEU A 553 7.94 31.89 -3.19
N ARG A 554 8.76 31.95 -2.14
CA ARG A 554 9.09 33.21 -1.44
C ARG A 554 9.69 34.24 -2.37
N LEU A 555 10.67 33.83 -3.19
CA LEU A 555 11.34 34.73 -4.14
C LEU A 555 10.39 35.29 -5.20
N ARG A 556 9.43 34.49 -5.65
CA ARG A 556 8.36 34.96 -6.57
C ARG A 556 7.50 36.07 -5.94
N HIS A 557 7.19 35.95 -4.67
CA HIS A 557 6.44 36.96 -3.91
C HIS A 557 7.31 38.10 -3.37
N GLY A 558 8.58 38.22 -3.79
CA GLY A 558 9.49 39.26 -3.35
C GLY A 558 9.93 39.15 -1.89
N GLN A 559 9.76 38.00 -1.28
CA GLN A 559 10.17 37.73 0.10
C GLN A 559 11.62 37.21 0.16
N PRO A 560 12.38 37.50 1.23
CA PRO A 560 13.71 36.93 1.41
C PRO A 560 13.68 35.42 1.63
N ALA A 561 14.84 34.76 1.48
CA ALA A 561 14.99 33.35 1.82
C ALA A 561 14.70 33.10 3.30
N GLN A 562 14.33 31.86 3.63
CA GLN A 562 14.20 31.42 5.02
C GLN A 562 15.60 31.34 5.66
N THR A 563 15.70 31.73 6.92
CA THR A 563 16.97 31.75 7.68
C THR A 563 17.08 30.66 8.73
N ASP A 564 16.15 29.68 8.72
CA ASP A 564 16.17 28.55 9.63
C ASP A 564 17.39 27.65 9.32
N GLU A 565 18.27 27.49 10.31
CA GLU A 565 19.51 26.72 10.18
C GLU A 565 19.27 25.19 10.14
N HIS A 566 18.06 24.73 10.48
CA HIS A 566 17.71 23.30 10.50
C HIS A 566 17.07 22.82 9.20
N LEU A 567 16.92 23.69 8.18
CA LEU A 567 16.38 23.28 6.90
C LEU A 567 17.37 22.39 6.15
N ASP A 568 16.94 21.18 5.85
CA ASP A 568 17.68 20.27 4.97
C ASP A 568 17.48 20.67 3.50
N TRP A 569 18.45 21.39 2.95
CA TRP A 569 18.47 21.77 1.54
C TRP A 569 18.90 20.62 0.62
N GLY A 570 19.37 19.51 1.18
CA GLY A 570 19.89 18.39 0.41
C GLY A 570 20.88 18.82 -0.67
N PRO A 571 20.75 18.25 -1.89
CA PRO A 571 21.67 18.57 -2.98
C PRO A 571 21.53 19.99 -3.54
N TYR A 572 20.54 20.77 -3.10
CA TYR A 572 20.28 22.15 -3.57
C TYR A 572 20.92 23.23 -2.70
N GLU A 573 21.55 22.83 -1.60
CA GLU A 573 22.20 23.75 -0.65
C GLU A 573 23.12 24.77 -1.32
N PRO A 574 24.01 24.40 -2.30
CA PRO A 574 24.90 25.38 -2.91
C PRO A 574 24.18 26.59 -3.51
N TRP A 575 23.02 26.37 -4.15
CA TRP A 575 22.26 27.46 -4.82
C TRP A 575 21.31 28.19 -3.87
N ALA A 576 20.92 27.60 -2.75
CA ALA A 576 20.12 28.24 -1.72
C ALA A 576 20.99 29.09 -0.77
N ARG A 577 22.19 28.62 -0.43
CA ARG A 577 23.09 29.20 0.58
C ARG A 577 23.40 30.70 0.37
N PRO A 578 23.76 31.16 -0.83
CA PRO A 578 23.99 32.61 -1.04
C PRO A 578 22.78 33.46 -0.72
N LEU A 579 21.58 33.01 -1.02
CA LEU A 579 20.32 33.73 -0.77
C LEU A 579 19.94 33.73 0.71
N VAL A 580 20.22 32.63 1.42
CA VAL A 580 20.04 32.52 2.87
C VAL A 580 20.99 33.50 3.59
N LEU A 581 22.27 33.55 3.21
CA LEU A 581 23.26 34.46 3.77
C LEU A 581 22.91 35.94 3.52
N LEU A 582 22.36 36.26 2.32
CA LEU A 582 21.83 37.60 2.03
C LEU A 582 20.66 37.97 2.95
N ALA A 583 19.76 37.02 3.22
CA ALA A 583 18.65 37.24 4.14
C ALA A 583 19.09 37.36 5.61
N GLN A 584 20.27 36.83 5.96
CA GLN A 584 20.95 36.98 7.27
C GLN A 584 21.81 38.25 7.34
N GLU A 585 21.77 39.16 6.35
CA GLU A 585 22.58 40.36 6.25
C GLU A 585 24.12 40.08 6.25
N ARG A 586 24.53 38.98 5.62
CA ARG A 586 25.93 38.52 5.49
C ARG A 586 26.41 38.55 4.04
N PRO A 587 26.48 39.74 3.38
CA PRO A 587 26.80 39.82 1.97
C PRO A 587 28.23 39.39 1.60
N ALA A 588 29.19 39.53 2.50
CA ALA A 588 30.58 39.11 2.26
C ALA A 588 30.68 37.58 2.14
N ASP A 589 30.01 36.86 3.04
CA ASP A 589 29.97 35.41 3.03
C ASP A 589 29.14 34.90 1.82
N ALA A 590 28.02 35.55 1.53
CA ALA A 590 27.20 35.24 0.34
C ALA A 590 27.98 35.37 -0.97
N LYS A 591 28.89 36.38 -1.05
CA LYS A 591 29.76 36.56 -2.21
C LYS A 591 30.81 35.45 -2.33
N THR A 592 31.37 35.00 -1.22
CA THR A 592 32.32 33.89 -1.18
C THR A 592 31.64 32.59 -1.68
N GLU A 593 30.44 32.28 -1.18
CA GLU A 593 29.66 31.12 -1.61
C GLU A 593 29.26 31.22 -3.08
N LEU A 594 28.84 32.40 -3.56
CA LEU A 594 28.50 32.61 -4.96
C LEU A 594 29.68 32.32 -5.90
N HIS A 595 30.91 32.71 -5.51
CA HIS A 595 32.11 32.44 -6.31
C HIS A 595 32.57 30.98 -6.24
N ALA A 596 32.24 30.26 -5.17
CA ALA A 596 32.49 28.82 -5.02
C ALA A 596 31.41 27.95 -5.66
N LEU A 597 30.31 28.56 -6.14
CA LEU A 597 29.13 27.84 -6.64
C LEU A 597 29.46 26.96 -7.86
N PRO A 598 29.12 25.67 -7.82
CA PRO A 598 29.22 24.82 -9.00
C PRO A 598 28.18 25.24 -10.05
N ASP A 599 28.46 24.96 -11.32
CA ASP A 599 27.44 25.11 -12.34
C ASP A 599 26.22 24.22 -12.02
N PRO A 600 24.98 24.71 -12.21
CA PRO A 600 23.79 23.90 -12.08
C PRO A 600 23.89 22.57 -12.85
N PRO A 601 23.43 21.47 -12.26
CA PRO A 601 23.36 20.20 -12.97
C PRO A 601 22.43 20.32 -14.17
N ARG A 602 22.75 19.56 -15.24
CA ARG A 602 21.93 19.52 -16.47
C ARG A 602 20.73 18.60 -16.26
N ASP A 603 19.79 19.08 -15.47
CA ASP A 603 18.59 18.36 -15.04
C ASP A 603 17.32 19.22 -15.16
N LEU A 604 16.19 18.69 -14.74
CA LEU A 604 14.86 19.33 -14.75
C LEU A 604 14.80 20.67 -13.99
N LEU A 605 15.76 20.97 -13.13
CA LEU A 605 15.82 22.19 -12.32
C LEU A 605 16.88 23.19 -12.83
N PHE A 606 17.51 22.93 -13.97
CA PHE A 606 18.61 23.72 -14.52
C PHE A 606 18.26 25.21 -14.60
N GLU A 607 17.13 25.57 -15.18
CA GLU A 607 16.69 26.97 -15.31
C GLU A 607 16.36 27.60 -13.94
N ALA A 608 15.75 26.83 -13.03
CA ALA A 608 15.46 27.34 -11.68
C ALA A 608 16.73 27.66 -10.91
N LEU A 609 17.72 26.77 -10.91
CA LEU A 609 18.98 26.97 -10.21
C LEU A 609 19.79 28.14 -10.79
N TRP A 610 19.77 28.32 -12.13
CA TRP A 610 20.35 29.52 -12.76
C TRP A 610 19.61 30.81 -12.38
N CYS A 611 18.29 30.77 -12.20
CA CYS A 611 17.52 31.91 -11.70
C CYS A 611 17.86 32.25 -10.24
N LEU A 612 18.08 31.25 -9.37
CA LEU A 612 18.57 31.49 -8.00
C LEU A 612 19.97 32.14 -8.02
N THR A 613 20.87 31.60 -8.85
CA THR A 613 22.21 32.16 -9.06
C THR A 613 22.14 33.61 -9.55
N ALA A 614 21.28 33.89 -10.54
CA ALA A 614 21.04 35.23 -11.04
C ALA A 614 20.56 36.22 -9.97
N ARG A 615 19.63 35.78 -9.11
CA ARG A 615 19.13 36.57 -7.98
C ARG A 615 20.23 36.93 -6.98
N ALA A 616 21.08 35.95 -6.61
CA ALA A 616 22.21 36.20 -5.75
C ALA A 616 23.24 37.17 -6.39
N ALA A 617 23.55 36.96 -7.68
CA ALA A 617 24.46 37.82 -8.45
C ALA A 617 23.94 39.26 -8.55
N LEU A 618 22.64 39.46 -8.80
CA LEU A 618 22.01 40.78 -8.80
C LEU A 618 22.13 41.49 -7.45
N ALA A 619 21.86 40.80 -6.36
CA ALA A 619 21.94 41.37 -5.00
C ALA A 619 23.36 41.73 -4.60
N LEU A 620 24.38 41.06 -5.14
CA LEU A 620 25.79 41.25 -4.84
C LEU A 620 26.54 42.11 -5.87
N ASP A 621 25.85 42.59 -6.90
CA ASP A 621 26.41 43.29 -8.08
C ASP A 621 27.58 42.52 -8.74
N ASP A 622 27.49 41.20 -8.81
CA ASP A 622 28.48 40.33 -9.43
C ASP A 622 28.23 40.19 -10.96
N ARG A 623 28.87 41.05 -11.72
CA ARG A 623 28.67 41.18 -13.17
C ARG A 623 29.11 39.95 -13.97
N GLU A 624 30.10 39.22 -13.53
CA GLU A 624 30.58 38.01 -14.21
C GLU A 624 29.53 36.90 -14.13
N THR A 625 29.06 36.64 -12.94
CA THR A 625 27.97 35.64 -12.73
C THR A 625 26.67 36.06 -13.40
N MET A 626 26.33 37.40 -13.39
CA MET A 626 25.18 37.91 -14.14
C MET A 626 25.26 37.61 -15.64
N LYS A 627 26.44 37.82 -16.27
CA LYS A 627 26.63 37.53 -17.70
C LYS A 627 26.49 36.04 -18.00
N ARG A 628 27.07 35.18 -17.15
CA ARG A 628 26.95 33.72 -17.29
C ARG A 628 25.50 33.30 -17.18
N ALA A 629 24.79 33.69 -16.12
CA ALA A 629 23.38 33.37 -15.93
C ALA A 629 22.49 33.83 -17.08
N HIS A 630 22.74 35.05 -17.59
CA HIS A 630 22.02 35.59 -18.77
C HIS A 630 22.24 34.70 -20.01
N GLY A 631 23.49 34.28 -20.28
CA GLY A 631 23.82 33.44 -21.45
C GLY A 631 23.15 32.06 -21.38
N GLU A 632 23.16 31.43 -20.19
CA GLU A 632 22.59 30.11 -19.98
C GLU A 632 21.06 30.11 -20.00
N LEU A 633 20.41 31.18 -19.53
CA LEU A 633 18.95 31.34 -19.49
C LEU A 633 18.34 31.82 -20.79
N ALA A 634 19.10 32.54 -21.62
CA ALA A 634 18.58 33.18 -22.87
C ALA A 634 17.81 32.23 -23.80
N PRO A 635 18.23 30.96 -24.00
CA PRO A 635 17.49 30.02 -24.83
C PRO A 635 16.08 29.67 -24.33
N ALA A 636 15.82 29.83 -23.01
CA ALA A 636 14.55 29.53 -22.37
C ALA A 636 13.67 30.77 -22.13
N ALA A 637 13.91 31.90 -22.83
CA ALA A 637 13.20 33.15 -22.57
C ALA A 637 11.67 33.05 -22.60
N ALA A 638 11.11 32.10 -23.34
CA ALA A 638 9.66 31.85 -23.41
C ALA A 638 9.13 30.88 -22.37
N GLU A 639 9.99 30.35 -21.48
CA GLU A 639 9.63 29.31 -20.52
C GLU A 639 9.46 29.87 -19.11
N LEU A 640 8.78 29.08 -18.25
CA LEU A 640 8.74 29.28 -16.80
C LEU A 640 9.88 28.50 -16.15
N ALA A 641 10.79 29.20 -15.47
CA ALA A 641 11.97 28.61 -14.83
C ALA A 641 11.58 27.54 -13.79
N GLY A 642 12.02 26.32 -13.98
CA GLY A 642 11.77 25.18 -13.12
C GLY A 642 10.43 24.47 -13.36
N ALA A 643 9.47 25.08 -14.07
CA ALA A 643 8.17 24.45 -14.35
C ALA A 643 8.28 23.19 -15.23
N GLY A 644 9.39 23.06 -15.99
CA GLY A 644 9.74 21.84 -16.72
C GLY A 644 10.02 20.63 -15.83
N SER A 645 10.16 20.80 -14.52
CA SER A 645 10.19 19.69 -13.57
C SER A 645 8.80 19.12 -13.28
N GLY A 646 7.74 19.88 -13.51
CA GLY A 646 6.40 19.55 -13.04
C GLY A 646 6.19 19.78 -11.53
N LEU A 647 7.19 20.36 -10.81
CA LEU A 647 7.18 20.40 -9.35
C LEU A 647 7.18 21.81 -8.77
N LEU A 648 7.92 22.74 -9.34
CA LEU A 648 8.09 24.09 -8.82
C LEU A 648 8.36 25.11 -9.92
N THR A 649 8.25 26.41 -9.62
CA THR A 649 8.69 27.48 -10.52
C THR A 649 9.21 28.70 -9.78
N VAL A 650 10.21 29.37 -10.37
CA VAL A 650 10.73 30.70 -9.93
C VAL A 650 10.05 31.84 -10.71
N GLY A 651 9.18 31.51 -11.66
CA GLY A 651 8.50 32.45 -12.52
C GLY A 651 9.07 32.51 -13.94
N PRO A 652 8.62 33.48 -14.77
CA PRO A 652 9.05 33.61 -16.16
C PRO A 652 10.56 33.89 -16.28
N VAL A 653 11.25 33.12 -17.11
CA VAL A 653 12.68 33.33 -17.45
C VAL A 653 12.91 34.72 -18.02
N ALA A 654 12.01 35.22 -18.87
CA ALA A 654 12.09 36.56 -19.44
C ALA A 654 12.29 37.65 -18.38
N ARG A 655 11.57 37.59 -17.26
CA ARG A 655 11.70 38.57 -16.18
C ARG A 655 13.13 38.57 -15.58
N HIS A 656 13.71 37.40 -15.36
CA HIS A 656 15.09 37.30 -14.87
C HIS A 656 16.10 37.81 -15.87
N LEU A 657 15.87 37.59 -17.18
CA LEU A 657 16.72 38.13 -18.24
C LEU A 657 16.64 39.65 -18.31
N ASP A 658 15.45 40.24 -18.17
CA ASP A 658 15.23 41.69 -18.13
C ASP A 658 15.96 42.35 -16.96
N ASP A 659 15.83 41.75 -15.75
CA ASP A 659 16.52 42.22 -14.54
C ASP A 659 18.04 42.18 -14.72
N LEU A 660 18.60 41.08 -15.23
CA LEU A 660 20.03 40.94 -15.54
C LEU A 660 20.49 41.95 -16.60
N ALA A 661 19.76 42.10 -17.68
CA ALA A 661 20.09 43.05 -18.75
C ALA A 661 20.05 44.50 -18.25
N ALA A 662 19.09 44.86 -17.41
CA ALA A 662 19.00 46.17 -16.78
C ALA A 662 20.20 46.45 -15.87
N ALA A 663 20.61 45.50 -15.03
CA ALA A 663 21.76 45.61 -14.15
C ALA A 663 23.08 45.71 -14.95
N LEU A 664 23.23 44.91 -16.00
CA LEU A 664 24.45 44.91 -16.82
C LEU A 664 24.63 46.20 -17.65
N ARG A 665 23.55 46.95 -17.94
CA ARG A 665 23.61 48.27 -18.63
C ARG A 665 24.00 49.43 -17.74
N ARG A 666 23.89 49.31 -16.41
CA ARG A 666 24.30 50.36 -15.49
C ARG A 666 25.84 50.61 -15.59
N PRO A 667 26.31 51.85 -15.79
CA PRO A 667 27.75 52.13 -15.74
C PRO A 667 28.29 51.78 -14.31
N ARG A 668 29.59 51.43 -14.23
CA ARG A 668 30.28 51.21 -12.96
C ARG A 668 30.34 52.46 -12.13
#